data_67814afbeb0c889326cffbbf6cc7e3d9
#
_entry.id   67814afbeb0c889326cffbbf6cc7e3d9
#
_cell.length_a   1.000
_cell.length_b   1.000
_cell.length_c   1.000
_cell.angle_alpha   90.00
_cell.angle_beta   90.00
_cell.angle_gamma   90.00
#
_symmetry.space_group_name_H-M   'P 1'
#
loop_
_entity.id
_entity.type
_entity.pdbx_description
1 polymer ?
#
loop_
_entity_poly.entity_id
_entity_poly.type
_entity_poly.pdbx_seq_one_letter_code
_entity_poly.pdbx_strand_id
1 'polypeptide(L)'
;MLQLHTPVQYVKGIGPRLAEILAGKGISTVEDLLYYLPFRYEDRINPRQIAELRAGQMATIIAEVRGGGLFRTPRRGLQIFQMTAGQGRDSIICIWFNAAYLQGKFKPGQTVALYGRVEEPRKGRSRIQLVQPQFEILSGPTMDAEEKSAEELPSESLEIGRIVPIYESAAYGRLSPRWFRRVVHRALEDLTPDLPDGIPRAIRERLELIPRREAFRLAHFPEPGTRFEDLQSARTPAHRRLIFEELFFLEIGLELKRRNLRAQPGISFALTDRVREALKRVLPFHPTAAQKRVLKEIADDMQRPSPMRRLLQGDVGSGKTIVALEAAIIAIENGYQAALMAPTEILATQHYLSARRLLEPIGYRVGLLTGSLDDQQKRDTRRHIARGDLQLVIGTHALIEDKVEFARPGLVIVDEQHRFGVLQRFKLMKKSTGDDGVETAPSVVGLRSSAIGVAEGYSGRSEPALSEAKGPTTDDQRLASESVPEPDVLVMTATPIPRTLALTLYGDLDASILDELPPGRTPVVTRRVSDERSSEVWDFVRKQIAKGQQAFVVYPVIEEKQEELLPEAGRSGLKAAIKMCGELRKRVFPELRVGLIHGRLSADEKDGTMRRFQQGEIDVLVATTVIEVGVDVPNASVMVVEHAERFGLAQLHQLRGRIGRGAAKSYCILMTGGKVTPEAEQRLDAMVRTNDGFQIAELDLQLRGWGEIAGTKQAGAPSFRVANPIRDRQLLEVAKREAAALVSGPPADITAEEVSRGMAQLKAHWERRYGLVEVG
;
A
#
# COMPACT_ATOMS: atom_id res chain seq x y z
N MET A 1 -5.94 -35.73 -11.75
CA MET A 1 -4.86 -34.72 -11.64
C MET A 1 -5.50 -33.35 -11.58
N LEU A 2 -5.06 -32.52 -10.65
CA LEU A 2 -5.55 -31.15 -10.47
C LEU A 2 -4.70 -30.19 -11.30
N GLN A 3 -5.34 -29.14 -11.84
CA GLN A 3 -4.67 -28.01 -12.46
C GLN A 3 -4.79 -26.78 -11.55
N LEU A 4 -3.94 -25.76 -11.71
CA LEU A 4 -3.93 -24.58 -10.85
C LEU A 4 -5.28 -23.82 -10.86
N HIS A 5 -5.95 -23.74 -12.02
CA HIS A 5 -7.24 -23.08 -12.15
C HIS A 5 -8.45 -23.95 -11.71
N THR A 6 -8.21 -25.22 -11.34
CA THR A 6 -9.29 -26.10 -10.84
C THR A 6 -9.92 -25.49 -9.58
N PRO A 7 -11.26 -25.38 -9.49
CA PRO A 7 -11.92 -24.91 -8.28
C PRO A 7 -11.56 -25.76 -7.06
N VAL A 8 -11.33 -25.09 -5.92
CA VAL A 8 -10.82 -25.73 -4.69
C VAL A 8 -11.73 -26.83 -4.16
N GLN A 9 -13.02 -26.81 -4.49
CA GLN A 9 -13.98 -27.85 -4.09
C GLN A 9 -13.65 -29.26 -4.61
N TYR A 10 -12.83 -29.37 -5.67
CA TYR A 10 -12.43 -30.66 -6.23
C TYR A 10 -11.17 -31.24 -5.55
N VAL A 11 -10.57 -30.51 -4.61
CA VAL A 11 -9.49 -31.07 -3.77
C VAL A 11 -10.12 -32.03 -2.77
N LYS A 12 -9.59 -33.25 -2.69
CA LYS A 12 -10.07 -34.29 -1.76
C LYS A 12 -10.03 -33.77 -0.31
N GLY A 13 -11.19 -33.73 0.34
CA GLY A 13 -11.37 -33.19 1.69
C GLY A 13 -11.94 -31.77 1.74
N ILE A 14 -12.31 -31.17 0.58
CA ILE A 14 -13.01 -29.90 0.49
C ILE A 14 -14.36 -30.14 -0.19
N GLY A 15 -15.44 -30.12 0.59
CA GLY A 15 -16.81 -30.13 0.05
C GLY A 15 -17.32 -28.70 -0.24
N PRO A 16 -18.50 -28.55 -0.88
CA PRO A 16 -19.07 -27.24 -1.26
C PRO A 16 -19.15 -26.23 -0.11
N ARG A 17 -19.58 -26.66 1.08
CA ARG A 17 -19.65 -25.79 2.29
C ARG A 17 -18.29 -25.26 2.75
N LEU A 18 -17.24 -26.08 2.62
CA LEU A 18 -15.88 -25.64 2.97
C LEU A 18 -15.30 -24.72 1.90
N ALA A 19 -15.65 -24.98 0.62
CA ALA A 19 -15.26 -24.10 -0.48
C ALA A 19 -15.85 -22.68 -0.33
N GLU A 20 -17.10 -22.53 0.11
CA GLU A 20 -17.70 -21.22 0.43
C GLU A 20 -16.95 -20.50 1.54
N ILE A 21 -16.55 -21.21 2.60
CA ILE A 21 -15.77 -20.63 3.70
C ILE A 21 -14.38 -20.18 3.20
N LEU A 22 -13.74 -20.97 2.35
CA LEU A 22 -12.45 -20.64 1.74
C LEU A 22 -12.56 -19.46 0.76
N ALA A 23 -13.65 -19.38 -0.01
CA ALA A 23 -13.93 -18.25 -0.89
C ALA A 23 -14.04 -16.92 -0.11
N GLY A 24 -14.61 -16.95 1.10
CA GLY A 24 -14.60 -15.80 2.02
C GLY A 24 -13.21 -15.34 2.47
N LYS A 25 -12.16 -16.18 2.30
CA LYS A 25 -10.73 -15.86 2.49
C LYS A 25 -10.00 -15.59 1.17
N GLY A 26 -10.70 -15.53 0.06
CA GLY A 26 -10.09 -15.35 -1.26
C GLY A 26 -9.46 -16.61 -1.85
N ILE A 27 -9.80 -17.81 -1.32
CA ILE A 27 -9.29 -19.11 -1.80
C ILE A 27 -10.39 -19.79 -2.59
N SER A 28 -10.39 -19.65 -3.91
CA SER A 28 -11.39 -20.22 -4.81
C SER A 28 -10.84 -21.32 -5.72
N THR A 29 -9.55 -21.31 -5.99
CA THR A 29 -8.87 -22.27 -6.88
C THR A 29 -7.75 -23.02 -6.15
N VAL A 30 -7.26 -24.09 -6.77
CA VAL A 30 -6.05 -24.81 -6.29
C VAL A 30 -4.86 -23.87 -6.22
N GLU A 31 -4.69 -22.97 -7.18
CA GLU A 31 -3.66 -21.95 -7.15
C GLU A 31 -3.76 -21.07 -5.92
N ASP A 32 -4.95 -20.57 -5.58
CA ASP A 32 -5.16 -19.74 -4.39
C ASP A 32 -4.81 -20.52 -3.11
N LEU A 33 -5.14 -21.80 -3.06
CA LEU A 33 -4.79 -22.68 -1.94
C LEU A 33 -3.28 -22.87 -1.82
N LEU A 34 -2.55 -23.05 -2.92
CA LEU A 34 -1.09 -23.23 -2.92
C LEU A 34 -0.33 -21.92 -2.69
N TYR A 35 -0.92 -20.77 -2.94
CA TYR A 35 -0.39 -19.48 -2.54
C TYR A 35 -0.77 -19.07 -1.11
N TYR A 36 -1.66 -19.79 -0.45
CA TYR A 36 -1.95 -19.59 0.97
C TYR A 36 -0.85 -20.20 1.81
N LEU A 37 0.32 -19.53 1.83
CA LEU A 37 1.53 -20.03 2.49
C LEU A 37 1.36 -20.04 4.02
N PRO A 38 2.15 -20.86 4.73
CA PRO A 38 2.21 -20.84 6.19
C PRO A 38 2.67 -19.46 6.68
N PHE A 39 2.02 -18.95 7.73
CA PHE A 39 2.46 -17.69 8.34
C PHE A 39 3.68 -17.85 9.24
N ARG A 40 3.97 -19.09 9.68
CA ARG A 40 5.18 -19.48 10.40
C ARG A 40 5.46 -20.96 10.25
N TYR A 41 6.67 -21.36 10.63
CA TYR A 41 7.08 -22.77 10.70
C TYR A 41 7.47 -23.13 12.12
N GLU A 42 7.38 -24.42 12.46
CA GLU A 42 7.79 -24.98 13.75
C GLU A 42 8.74 -26.14 13.49
N ASP A 43 9.92 -26.07 14.11
CA ASP A 43 10.87 -27.19 14.06
C ASP A 43 10.40 -28.32 15.00
N ARG A 44 10.03 -29.44 14.40
CA ARG A 44 9.64 -30.68 15.12
C ARG A 44 10.49 -31.89 14.69
N ILE A 45 11.70 -31.64 14.17
CA ILE A 45 12.59 -32.68 13.65
C ILE A 45 13.17 -33.50 14.80
N ASN A 46 13.60 -32.83 15.89
CA ASN A 46 14.33 -33.45 16.99
C ASN A 46 13.46 -33.50 18.25
N PRO A 47 12.80 -34.66 18.55
CA PRO A 47 12.09 -34.81 19.81
C PRO A 47 13.09 -34.80 20.98
N ARG A 48 12.74 -34.01 22.04
CA ARG A 48 13.56 -33.88 23.23
C ARG A 48 13.20 -34.92 24.28
N GLN A 49 14.14 -35.24 25.13
CA GLN A 49 13.90 -36.07 26.34
C GLN A 49 13.13 -35.23 27.38
N ILE A 50 12.21 -35.88 28.11
CA ILE A 50 11.43 -35.19 29.17
C ILE A 50 12.34 -34.58 30.22
N ALA A 51 13.47 -35.26 30.55
CA ALA A 51 14.46 -34.78 31.51
C ALA A 51 15.15 -33.46 31.11
N GLU A 52 15.23 -33.15 29.83
CA GLU A 52 15.89 -31.95 29.27
C GLU A 52 14.99 -30.73 29.14
N LEU A 53 13.70 -30.90 29.41
CA LEU A 53 12.71 -29.84 29.20
C LEU A 53 12.85 -28.75 30.26
N ARG A 54 12.74 -27.51 29.79
CA ARG A 54 12.72 -26.31 30.63
C ARG A 54 11.41 -25.55 30.45
N ALA A 55 10.90 -24.96 31.51
CA ALA A 55 9.72 -24.10 31.43
C ALA A 55 9.91 -22.88 30.49
N GLY A 56 8.86 -22.54 29.78
CA GLY A 56 8.86 -21.43 28.83
C GLY A 56 9.19 -21.78 27.38
N GLN A 57 9.81 -22.97 27.14
CA GLN A 57 10.19 -23.40 25.78
C GLN A 57 9.06 -24.16 25.07
N MET A 58 9.08 -24.15 23.74
CA MET A 58 8.32 -25.09 22.91
C MET A 58 9.13 -26.34 22.70
N ALA A 59 8.52 -27.51 22.83
CA ALA A 59 9.21 -28.78 22.67
C ALA A 59 8.34 -29.84 22.00
N THR A 60 8.97 -30.68 21.19
CA THR A 60 8.43 -31.96 20.71
C THR A 60 8.95 -33.08 21.58
N ILE A 61 8.07 -33.95 22.06
CA ILE A 61 8.45 -35.19 22.81
C ILE A 61 7.72 -36.40 22.20
N ILE A 62 8.38 -37.52 22.19
CA ILE A 62 7.77 -38.81 21.89
C ILE A 62 7.75 -39.61 23.20
N ALA A 63 6.57 -39.95 23.67
CA ALA A 63 6.41 -40.58 24.98
C ALA A 63 5.29 -41.62 24.97
N GLU A 64 5.31 -42.53 25.95
CA GLU A 64 4.27 -43.54 26.11
C GLU A 64 3.16 -43.02 27.03
N VAL A 65 1.91 -43.23 26.64
CA VAL A 65 0.72 -42.89 27.45
C VAL A 65 0.69 -43.84 28.68
N ARG A 66 0.78 -43.29 29.87
CA ARG A 66 0.65 -44.02 31.13
C ARG A 66 -0.77 -44.05 31.67
N GLY A 67 -1.56 -43.04 31.35
CA GLY A 67 -2.96 -42.92 31.71
C GLY A 67 -3.50 -41.52 31.47
N GLY A 68 -4.82 -41.39 31.47
CA GLY A 68 -5.49 -40.11 31.29
C GLY A 68 -6.93 -40.17 31.72
N GLY A 69 -7.52 -39.02 32.03
CA GLY A 69 -8.91 -38.90 32.43
C GLY A 69 -9.46 -37.49 32.35
N LEU A 70 -10.77 -37.39 32.40
CA LEU A 70 -11.51 -36.13 32.38
C LEU A 70 -11.79 -35.68 33.81
N PHE A 71 -11.42 -34.45 34.12
CA PHE A 71 -11.65 -33.80 35.42
C PHE A 71 -12.54 -32.56 35.24
N ARG A 72 -13.41 -32.30 36.23
CA ARG A 72 -14.19 -31.05 36.28
C ARG A 72 -13.69 -30.19 37.44
N THR A 73 -13.43 -28.90 37.17
CA THR A 73 -13.01 -27.97 38.23
C THR A 73 -14.22 -27.59 39.12
N PRO A 74 -14.07 -27.65 40.47
CA PRO A 74 -15.20 -27.43 41.39
C PRO A 74 -15.82 -26.04 41.33
N ARG A 75 -15.04 -24.98 41.03
CA ARG A 75 -15.46 -23.59 41.06
C ARG A 75 -16.00 -23.00 39.76
N ARG A 76 -15.64 -23.58 38.58
CA ARG A 76 -15.98 -23.02 37.24
C ARG A 76 -16.63 -24.04 36.29
N GLY A 77 -16.84 -25.28 36.70
CA GLY A 77 -17.40 -26.33 35.83
C GLY A 77 -16.56 -26.68 34.59
N LEU A 78 -15.33 -26.15 34.51
CA LEU A 78 -14.45 -26.31 33.35
C LEU A 78 -14.02 -27.76 33.24
N GLN A 79 -14.21 -28.36 32.05
CA GLN A 79 -13.78 -29.72 31.76
C GLN A 79 -12.30 -29.70 31.35
N ILE A 80 -11.48 -30.44 32.03
CA ILE A 80 -10.05 -30.58 31.77
C ILE A 80 -9.75 -32.05 31.51
N PHE A 81 -9.23 -32.34 30.32
CA PHE A 81 -8.64 -33.67 30.07
C PHE A 81 -7.15 -33.63 30.44
N GLN A 82 -6.74 -34.53 31.29
CA GLN A 82 -5.36 -34.66 31.75
C GLN A 82 -4.82 -36.03 31.34
N MET A 83 -3.61 -36.07 30.75
CA MET A 83 -2.91 -37.27 30.36
C MET A 83 -1.49 -37.25 30.94
N THR A 84 -1.01 -38.37 31.41
CA THR A 84 0.39 -38.56 31.81
C THR A 84 1.13 -39.32 30.72
N ALA A 85 2.16 -38.71 30.16
CA ALA A 85 3.06 -39.33 29.20
C ALA A 85 4.43 -39.58 29.85
N GLY A 86 5.09 -40.68 29.51
CA GLY A 86 6.34 -41.10 30.14
C GLY A 86 7.41 -41.53 29.15
N GLN A 87 8.68 -41.31 29.53
CA GLN A 87 9.87 -41.82 28.88
C GLN A 87 10.76 -42.47 29.97
N GLY A 88 10.84 -43.80 29.95
CA GLY A 88 11.57 -44.51 31.01
C GLY A 88 11.04 -44.18 32.41
N ARG A 89 11.84 -43.50 33.24
CA ARG A 89 11.44 -43.08 34.61
C ARG A 89 10.80 -41.71 34.66
N ASP A 90 11.01 -40.90 33.65
CA ASP A 90 10.51 -39.52 33.60
C ASP A 90 9.08 -39.47 33.06
N SER A 91 8.31 -38.51 33.55
CA SER A 91 6.92 -38.31 33.13
C SER A 91 6.54 -36.82 33.09
N ILE A 92 5.65 -36.48 32.16
CA ILE A 92 5.10 -35.15 32.02
C ILE A 92 3.57 -35.20 31.98
N ILE A 93 2.95 -34.21 32.56
CA ILE A 93 1.49 -34.05 32.54
C ILE A 93 1.10 -33.18 31.36
N CYS A 94 0.16 -33.66 30.55
CA CYS A 94 -0.43 -32.95 29.43
C CYS A 94 -1.87 -32.53 29.78
N ILE A 95 -2.21 -31.28 29.59
CA ILE A 95 -3.52 -30.72 29.98
C ILE A 95 -4.21 -30.09 28.77
N TRP A 96 -5.48 -30.47 28.56
CA TRP A 96 -6.36 -29.85 27.55
C TRP A 96 -7.63 -29.32 28.20
N PHE A 97 -7.96 -28.07 27.92
CA PHE A 97 -9.19 -27.45 28.40
C PHE A 97 -10.34 -27.67 27.42
N ASN A 98 -11.56 -27.88 27.91
CA ASN A 98 -12.76 -28.12 27.12
C ASN A 98 -12.62 -29.31 26.12
N ALA A 99 -11.89 -30.33 26.47
CA ALA A 99 -11.49 -31.43 25.59
C ALA A 99 -12.13 -32.77 25.98
N ALA A 100 -13.42 -32.81 26.27
CA ALA A 100 -14.18 -34.02 26.57
C ALA A 100 -14.09 -35.06 25.42
N TYR A 101 -13.90 -34.61 24.18
CA TYR A 101 -13.72 -35.49 23.02
C TYR A 101 -12.44 -36.33 23.03
N LEU A 102 -11.50 -36.04 23.93
CA LEU A 102 -10.28 -36.81 24.11
C LEU A 102 -10.48 -38.02 25.01
N GLN A 103 -11.60 -38.13 25.73
CA GLN A 103 -11.89 -39.25 26.58
C GLN A 103 -11.97 -40.54 25.75
N GLY A 104 -11.19 -41.54 26.10
CA GLY A 104 -11.07 -42.81 25.37
C GLY A 104 -10.17 -42.82 24.14
N LYS A 105 -9.67 -41.66 23.69
CA LYS A 105 -8.72 -41.58 22.57
C LYS A 105 -7.34 -42.10 22.92
N PHE A 106 -6.87 -41.90 24.16
CA PHE A 106 -5.58 -42.31 24.63
C PHE A 106 -5.71 -43.60 25.47
N LYS A 107 -5.02 -44.64 25.06
CA LYS A 107 -4.92 -45.91 25.81
C LYS A 107 -3.53 -46.07 26.41
N PRO A 108 -3.38 -46.60 27.67
CA PRO A 108 -2.07 -46.88 28.19
C PRO A 108 -1.26 -47.79 27.27
N GLY A 109 0.06 -47.54 27.16
CA GLY A 109 0.96 -48.26 26.25
C GLY A 109 1.01 -47.72 24.82
N GLN A 110 0.18 -46.74 24.44
CA GLN A 110 0.31 -46.08 23.15
C GLN A 110 1.51 -45.12 23.15
N THR A 111 2.28 -45.14 22.09
CA THR A 111 3.31 -44.12 21.83
C THR A 111 2.68 -42.92 21.19
N VAL A 112 2.84 -41.77 21.79
CA VAL A 112 2.32 -40.49 21.31
C VAL A 112 3.45 -39.49 21.10
N ALA A 113 3.33 -38.71 20.08
CA ALA A 113 4.17 -37.56 19.93
C ALA A 113 3.36 -36.31 20.32
N LEU A 114 3.98 -35.45 21.10
CA LEU A 114 3.38 -34.26 21.71
C LEU A 114 4.23 -33.06 21.39
N TYR A 115 3.58 -31.98 20.94
CA TYR A 115 4.23 -30.71 20.71
C TYR A 115 3.48 -29.60 21.46
N GLY A 116 4.18 -28.86 22.29
CA GLY A 116 3.55 -27.80 23.07
C GLY A 116 4.53 -26.99 23.91
N ARG A 117 3.98 -25.97 24.55
CA ARG A 117 4.72 -25.14 25.49
C ARG A 117 4.86 -25.84 26.81
N VAL A 118 6.09 -25.89 27.27
CA VAL A 118 6.41 -26.43 28.61
C VAL A 118 6.16 -25.32 29.64
N GLU A 119 5.31 -25.59 30.63
CA GLU A 119 4.96 -24.64 31.69
C GLU A 119 5.22 -25.24 33.07
N GLU A 120 5.42 -24.35 34.06
CA GLU A 120 5.43 -24.74 35.46
C GLU A 120 4.00 -24.82 35.98
N PRO A 121 3.58 -25.92 36.61
CA PRO A 121 2.25 -26.00 37.17
C PRO A 121 2.12 -25.06 38.38
N ARG A 122 1.03 -24.30 38.45
CA ARG A 122 0.76 -23.40 39.57
C ARG A 122 0.56 -24.11 40.91
N LYS A 123 0.19 -25.39 40.90
CA LYS A 123 0.04 -26.29 42.05
C LYS A 123 0.22 -27.74 41.58
N GLY A 124 1.00 -28.55 42.26
CA GLY A 124 1.15 -29.98 41.95
C GLY A 124 2.54 -30.54 42.27
N ARG A 125 2.68 -31.87 42.18
CA ARG A 125 3.96 -32.58 42.39
C ARG A 125 4.85 -32.62 41.16
N SER A 126 4.32 -32.32 39.97
CA SER A 126 5.12 -32.31 38.76
C SER A 126 5.87 -30.98 38.64
N ARG A 127 7.14 -31.06 38.20
CA ARG A 127 7.96 -29.85 37.98
C ARG A 127 7.58 -29.09 36.69
N ILE A 128 7.06 -29.79 35.68
CA ILE A 128 6.72 -29.25 34.36
C ILE A 128 5.46 -29.93 33.83
N GLN A 129 4.73 -29.21 32.97
CA GLN A 129 3.54 -29.68 32.25
C GLN A 129 3.50 -29.16 30.82
N LEU A 130 2.79 -29.85 29.93
CA LEU A 130 2.42 -29.35 28.61
C LEU A 130 0.97 -28.87 28.64
N VAL A 131 0.73 -27.62 28.23
CA VAL A 131 -0.62 -27.05 28.17
C VAL A 131 -1.08 -26.98 26.73
N GLN A 132 -2.26 -27.56 26.45
CA GLN A 132 -2.86 -27.65 25.13
C GLN A 132 -1.90 -28.20 24.05
N PRO A 133 -1.12 -29.28 24.33
CA PRO A 133 -0.19 -29.79 23.32
C PRO A 133 -0.95 -30.31 22.11
N GLN A 134 -0.37 -30.14 20.94
CA GLN A 134 -0.77 -30.89 19.76
C GLN A 134 -0.25 -32.32 19.92
N PHE A 135 -0.99 -33.29 19.42
CA PHE A 135 -0.61 -34.70 19.60
C PHE A 135 -0.85 -35.51 18.32
N GLU A 136 -0.08 -36.56 18.19
CA GLU A 136 -0.24 -37.63 17.20
C GLU A 136 0.03 -38.99 17.85
N ILE A 137 -0.84 -39.99 17.57
CA ILE A 137 -0.66 -41.34 18.06
C ILE A 137 0.19 -42.09 17.03
N LEU A 138 1.41 -42.49 17.40
CA LEU A 138 2.38 -43.12 16.50
C LEU A 138 2.22 -44.64 16.44
N SER A 139 1.97 -45.30 17.60
CA SER A 139 1.78 -46.74 17.69
C SER A 139 0.95 -47.10 18.92
N GLY A 140 0.30 -48.26 18.90
CA GLY A 140 -0.45 -48.80 20.05
C GLY A 140 -1.37 -49.93 19.65
N PRO A 141 -2.05 -50.58 20.60
CA PRO A 141 -3.03 -51.62 20.30
C PRO A 141 -4.09 -51.05 19.37
N THR A 142 -4.29 -51.71 18.22
CA THR A 142 -5.21 -51.33 17.12
C THR A 142 -6.60 -51.05 17.65
N MET A 143 -7.13 -49.91 17.32
CA MET A 143 -8.55 -49.62 17.46
C MET A 143 -9.34 -50.53 16.52
N ASP A 144 -10.50 -50.98 16.99
CA ASP A 144 -11.44 -51.86 16.26
C ASP A 144 -11.74 -51.33 14.88
N ALA A 145 -11.91 -52.28 13.95
CA ALA A 145 -11.99 -52.09 12.48
C ALA A 145 -13.24 -51.31 11.98
N GLU A 146 -14.08 -50.72 12.87
CA GLU A 146 -15.37 -50.11 12.46
C GLU A 146 -15.32 -48.62 12.23
N GLU A 147 -14.24 -47.91 12.52
CA GLU A 147 -14.07 -46.49 12.16
C GLU A 147 -13.11 -46.24 10.97
N LYS A 148 -12.91 -47.23 10.12
CA LYS A 148 -12.28 -47.08 8.81
C LYS A 148 -13.28 -46.60 7.75
N SER A 149 -13.91 -45.48 7.99
CA SER A 149 -14.47 -44.70 6.87
C SER A 149 -13.41 -43.70 6.38
N ALA A 150 -12.67 -44.15 5.36
CA ALA A 150 -12.13 -43.36 4.27
C ALA A 150 -11.29 -42.14 4.61
N GLU A 151 -10.28 -42.24 5.49
CA GLU A 151 -9.12 -41.34 5.44
C GLU A 151 -7.84 -42.18 5.50
N GLU A 152 -7.38 -42.62 4.32
CA GLU A 152 -6.00 -43.13 4.18
C GLU A 152 -5.08 -41.99 4.63
N LEU A 153 -4.47 -42.19 5.82
CA LEU A 153 -3.40 -41.32 6.30
C LEU A 153 -2.24 -41.42 5.31
N PRO A 154 -1.62 -40.29 4.93
CA PRO A 154 -0.37 -40.34 4.16
C PRO A 154 0.63 -41.23 4.92
N SER A 155 1.40 -42.02 4.19
CA SER A 155 2.38 -42.99 4.71
C SER A 155 3.44 -42.36 5.60
N GLU A 156 3.59 -41.02 5.57
CA GLU A 156 4.50 -40.25 6.41
C GLU A 156 3.73 -39.26 7.30
N SER A 157 4.17 -39.14 8.57
CA SER A 157 3.62 -38.14 9.48
C SER A 157 3.81 -36.71 8.98
N LEU A 158 2.72 -35.92 8.92
CA LEU A 158 2.76 -34.50 8.60
C LEU A 158 2.96 -33.61 9.84
N GLU A 159 3.03 -34.19 11.02
CA GLU A 159 3.03 -33.44 12.28
C GLU A 159 4.37 -33.46 13.01
N ILE A 160 5.23 -34.48 12.74
CA ILE A 160 6.43 -34.78 13.53
C ILE A 160 7.56 -35.28 12.63
N GLY A 161 8.81 -35.15 13.10
CA GLY A 161 10.00 -35.55 12.36
C GLY A 161 10.34 -34.61 11.18
N ARG A 162 9.74 -33.45 11.12
CA ARG A 162 9.92 -32.46 10.05
C ARG A 162 9.74 -31.04 10.53
N ILE A 163 10.05 -30.08 9.67
CA ILE A 163 9.62 -28.71 9.85
C ILE A 163 8.14 -28.64 9.45
N VAL A 164 7.30 -28.18 10.38
CA VAL A 164 5.85 -28.20 10.24
C VAL A 164 5.32 -26.81 9.91
N PRO A 165 4.58 -26.67 8.78
CA PRO A 165 3.95 -25.40 8.41
C PRO A 165 2.74 -25.11 9.29
N ILE A 166 2.59 -23.87 9.75
CA ILE A 166 1.46 -23.40 10.55
C ILE A 166 0.65 -22.39 9.75
N TYR A 167 -0.62 -22.72 9.54
CA TYR A 167 -1.60 -21.89 8.85
C TYR A 167 -2.52 -21.20 9.84
N GLU A 168 -3.05 -20.04 9.47
CA GLU A 168 -4.07 -19.38 10.27
C GLU A 168 -5.36 -20.21 10.32
N SER A 169 -5.93 -20.33 11.51
CA SER A 169 -7.23 -20.97 11.70
C SER A 169 -8.34 -20.11 11.09
N ALA A 170 -9.38 -20.75 10.52
CA ALA A 170 -10.53 -20.08 9.95
C ALA A 170 -11.83 -20.60 10.54
N ALA A 171 -12.93 -19.84 10.32
CA ALA A 171 -14.28 -20.23 10.72
C ALA A 171 -14.40 -20.66 12.18
N TYR A 172 -13.94 -19.80 13.11
CA TYR A 172 -13.97 -20.07 14.56
C TYR A 172 -13.29 -21.40 14.94
N GLY A 173 -12.19 -21.75 14.25
CA GLY A 173 -11.41 -22.97 14.54
C GLY A 173 -11.88 -24.23 13.80
N ARG A 174 -12.93 -24.18 12.98
CA ARG A 174 -13.38 -25.33 12.15
C ARG A 174 -12.31 -25.74 11.13
N LEU A 175 -11.60 -24.77 10.52
CA LEU A 175 -10.45 -24.99 9.66
C LEU A 175 -9.18 -24.82 10.49
N SER A 176 -8.69 -25.92 11.05
CA SER A 176 -7.47 -25.92 11.89
C SER A 176 -6.20 -25.93 11.03
N PRO A 177 -5.03 -25.54 11.58
CA PRO A 177 -3.74 -25.69 10.89
C PRO A 177 -3.47 -27.12 10.41
N ARG A 178 -3.91 -28.13 11.17
CA ARG A 178 -3.79 -29.55 10.80
C ARG A 178 -4.64 -29.90 9.58
N TRP A 179 -5.85 -29.33 9.49
CA TRP A 179 -6.72 -29.51 8.32
C TRP A 179 -6.06 -28.91 7.08
N PHE A 180 -5.53 -27.68 7.15
CA PHE A 180 -4.84 -27.04 6.03
C PHE A 180 -3.64 -27.86 5.57
N ARG A 181 -2.81 -28.36 6.48
CA ARG A 181 -1.66 -29.23 6.11
C ARG A 181 -2.08 -30.42 5.28
N ARG A 182 -3.12 -31.15 5.70
CA ARG A 182 -3.63 -32.34 4.99
C ARG A 182 -4.16 -32.00 3.60
N VAL A 183 -4.93 -30.94 3.52
CA VAL A 183 -5.56 -30.54 2.25
C VAL A 183 -4.51 -30.02 1.27
N VAL A 184 -3.57 -29.21 1.71
CA VAL A 184 -2.46 -28.71 0.87
C VAL A 184 -1.56 -29.86 0.42
N HIS A 185 -1.26 -30.81 1.29
CA HIS A 185 -0.47 -31.99 0.94
C HIS A 185 -1.14 -32.79 -0.18
N ARG A 186 -2.43 -33.10 -0.03
CA ARG A 186 -3.22 -33.79 -1.08
C ARG A 186 -3.29 -32.99 -2.38
N ALA A 187 -3.47 -31.68 -2.30
CA ALA A 187 -3.48 -30.82 -3.49
C ALA A 187 -2.15 -30.88 -4.24
N LEU A 188 -1.00 -30.94 -3.53
CA LEU A 188 0.34 -31.07 -4.12
C LEU A 188 0.58 -32.46 -4.72
N GLU A 189 0.07 -33.53 -4.08
CA GLU A 189 0.15 -34.92 -4.63
C GLU A 189 -0.65 -35.07 -5.91
N ASP A 190 -1.90 -34.55 -5.92
CA ASP A 190 -2.81 -34.66 -7.06
C ASP A 190 -2.51 -33.64 -8.19
N LEU A 191 -1.56 -32.69 -7.94
CA LEU A 191 -1.19 -31.65 -8.90
C LEU A 191 -0.47 -32.23 -10.11
N THR A 192 -0.83 -31.76 -11.32
CA THR A 192 -0.17 -32.18 -12.54
C THR A 192 1.35 -32.02 -12.49
N PRO A 193 2.16 -32.99 -12.99
CA PRO A 193 3.61 -32.87 -13.04
C PRO A 193 4.08 -31.65 -13.86
N ASP A 194 3.44 -31.45 -15.02
CA ASP A 194 3.77 -30.38 -15.95
C ASP A 194 2.91 -29.13 -15.66
N LEU A 195 3.40 -28.32 -14.73
CA LEU A 195 2.80 -27.01 -14.50
C LEU A 195 3.31 -26.02 -15.55
N PRO A 196 2.41 -25.29 -16.22
CA PRO A 196 2.81 -24.20 -17.10
C PRO A 196 3.64 -23.17 -16.32
N ASP A 197 4.82 -22.88 -16.80
CA ASP A 197 5.69 -21.85 -16.26
C ASP A 197 5.77 -20.66 -17.23
N GLY A 198 5.25 -19.53 -16.80
CA GLY A 198 5.23 -18.30 -17.61
C GLY A 198 6.52 -17.50 -17.54
N ILE A 199 7.47 -17.89 -16.68
CA ILE A 199 8.80 -17.29 -16.66
C ILE A 199 9.66 -18.01 -17.71
N PRO A 200 10.22 -17.29 -18.70
CA PRO A 200 11.09 -17.89 -19.72
C PRO A 200 12.25 -18.68 -19.10
N ARG A 201 12.63 -19.77 -19.77
CA ARG A 201 13.69 -20.69 -19.30
C ARG A 201 15.00 -19.96 -19.07
N ALA A 202 15.42 -19.11 -20.01
CA ALA A 202 16.67 -18.34 -19.89
C ALA A 202 16.70 -17.45 -18.64
N ILE A 203 15.57 -16.83 -18.25
CA ILE A 203 15.47 -16.04 -17.03
C ILE A 203 15.58 -16.94 -15.78
N ARG A 204 14.91 -18.12 -15.80
CA ARG A 204 14.95 -19.07 -14.67
C ARG A 204 16.37 -19.60 -14.44
N GLU A 205 17.08 -19.97 -15.47
CA GLU A 205 18.45 -20.48 -15.42
C GLU A 205 19.43 -19.40 -14.92
N ARG A 206 19.34 -18.17 -15.47
CA ARG A 206 20.18 -17.03 -15.07
C ARG A 206 19.99 -16.63 -13.62
N LEU A 207 18.77 -16.71 -13.10
CA LEU A 207 18.43 -16.33 -11.73
C LEU A 207 18.41 -17.51 -10.75
N GLU A 208 18.77 -18.71 -11.20
CA GLU A 208 18.77 -19.94 -10.40
C GLU A 208 17.41 -20.21 -9.72
N LEU A 209 16.32 -20.02 -10.47
CA LEU A 209 14.96 -20.22 -9.96
C LEU A 209 14.55 -21.68 -10.14
N ILE A 210 14.15 -22.31 -9.04
CA ILE A 210 13.65 -23.69 -9.05
C ILE A 210 12.32 -23.81 -9.79
N PRO A 211 11.94 -25.01 -10.27
CA PRO A 211 10.65 -25.23 -10.92
C PRO A 211 9.46 -24.84 -10.05
N ARG A 212 8.39 -24.33 -10.66
CA ARG A 212 7.19 -23.83 -9.94
C ARG A 212 6.55 -24.85 -9.01
N ARG A 213 6.40 -26.10 -9.48
CA ARG A 213 5.83 -27.19 -8.66
C ARG A 213 6.67 -27.49 -7.43
N GLU A 214 7.98 -27.50 -7.60
CA GLU A 214 8.93 -27.72 -6.51
C GLU A 214 8.92 -26.55 -5.52
N ALA A 215 8.78 -25.31 -6.00
CA ALA A 215 8.65 -24.15 -5.15
C ALA A 215 7.41 -24.24 -4.23
N PHE A 216 6.25 -24.64 -4.76
CA PHE A 216 5.07 -24.87 -3.93
C PHE A 216 5.33 -25.99 -2.91
N ARG A 217 5.91 -27.12 -3.32
CA ARG A 217 6.21 -28.25 -2.42
C ARG A 217 7.11 -27.81 -1.26
N LEU A 218 8.21 -27.14 -1.56
CA LEU A 218 9.20 -26.73 -0.57
C LEU A 218 8.75 -25.55 0.32
N ALA A 219 7.89 -24.67 -0.19
CA ALA A 219 7.30 -23.60 0.62
C ALA A 219 6.33 -24.14 1.66
N HIS A 220 5.57 -25.20 1.33
CA HIS A 220 4.64 -25.83 2.26
C HIS A 220 5.30 -26.91 3.14
N PHE A 221 6.17 -27.72 2.55
CA PHE A 221 6.82 -28.85 3.19
C PHE A 221 8.34 -28.78 2.96
N PRO A 222 9.05 -27.92 3.70
CA PRO A 222 10.50 -27.76 3.56
C PRO A 222 11.23 -29.06 3.93
N GLU A 223 12.38 -29.26 3.29
CA GLU A 223 13.21 -30.44 3.53
C GLU A 223 13.92 -30.37 4.91
N PRO A 224 14.19 -31.53 5.54
CA PRO A 224 15.03 -31.58 6.70
C PRO A 224 16.39 -30.92 6.42
N GLY A 225 16.83 -30.02 7.29
CA GLY A 225 18.08 -29.28 7.11
C GLY A 225 17.91 -27.89 6.49
N THR A 226 16.72 -27.51 6.03
CA THR A 226 16.44 -26.12 5.64
C THR A 226 16.64 -25.21 6.84
N ARG A 227 17.42 -24.13 6.66
CA ARG A 227 17.68 -23.16 7.74
C ARG A 227 16.38 -22.49 8.18
N PHE A 228 16.08 -22.62 9.46
CA PHE A 228 14.83 -22.13 10.04
C PHE A 228 14.67 -20.61 9.92
N GLU A 229 15.78 -19.86 10.02
CA GLU A 229 15.80 -18.40 9.84
C GLU A 229 15.40 -17.99 8.42
N ASP A 230 15.82 -18.74 7.39
CA ASP A 230 15.48 -18.46 6.00
C ASP A 230 14.01 -18.76 5.71
N LEU A 231 13.43 -19.76 6.40
CA LEU A 231 11.99 -20.03 6.34
C LEU A 231 11.16 -18.90 6.97
N GLN A 232 11.54 -18.47 8.18
CA GLN A 232 10.83 -17.40 8.90
C GLN A 232 10.92 -16.06 8.18
N SER A 233 12.04 -15.80 7.53
CA SER A 233 12.27 -14.56 6.77
C SER A 233 11.83 -14.64 5.30
N ALA A 234 11.24 -15.77 4.86
CA ALA A 234 10.83 -16.02 3.49
C ALA A 234 11.99 -15.86 2.47
N ARG A 235 13.18 -16.37 2.78
CA ARG A 235 14.41 -16.26 1.94
C ARG A 235 14.85 -17.57 1.30
N THR A 236 14.10 -18.67 1.48
CA THR A 236 14.44 -19.94 0.83
C THR A 236 14.32 -19.86 -0.69
N PRO A 237 14.97 -20.74 -1.46
CA PRO A 237 14.80 -20.81 -2.91
C PRO A 237 13.34 -20.90 -3.35
N ALA A 238 12.50 -21.61 -2.58
CA ALA A 238 11.07 -21.69 -2.83
C ALA A 238 10.37 -20.35 -2.70
N HIS A 239 10.60 -19.62 -1.61
CA HIS A 239 10.05 -18.29 -1.43
C HIS A 239 10.56 -17.32 -2.50
N ARG A 240 11.87 -17.34 -2.78
CA ARG A 240 12.47 -16.51 -3.83
C ARG A 240 11.81 -16.72 -5.20
N ARG A 241 11.51 -17.98 -5.55
CA ARG A 241 10.83 -18.32 -6.81
C ARG A 241 9.42 -17.74 -6.88
N LEU A 242 8.61 -17.94 -5.81
CA LEU A 242 7.22 -17.47 -5.78
C LEU A 242 7.13 -15.93 -5.69
N ILE A 243 8.01 -15.31 -4.92
CA ILE A 243 8.12 -13.85 -4.82
C ILE A 243 8.51 -13.24 -6.18
N PHE A 244 9.54 -13.79 -6.83
CA PHE A 244 9.97 -13.30 -8.13
C PHE A 244 8.85 -13.41 -9.17
N GLU A 245 8.14 -14.52 -9.21
CA GLU A 245 7.01 -14.72 -10.13
C GLU A 245 5.96 -13.63 -9.96
N GLU A 246 5.54 -13.36 -8.73
CA GLU A 246 4.52 -12.36 -8.43
C GLU A 246 4.97 -10.95 -8.85
N LEU A 247 6.21 -10.58 -8.53
CA LEU A 247 6.79 -9.29 -8.89
C LEU A 247 7.02 -9.16 -10.41
N PHE A 248 7.48 -10.22 -11.06
CA PHE A 248 7.76 -10.22 -12.49
C PHE A 248 6.50 -9.99 -13.33
N PHE A 249 5.42 -10.70 -13.02
CA PHE A 249 4.15 -10.49 -13.73
C PHE A 249 3.54 -9.12 -13.45
N LEU A 250 3.68 -8.59 -12.24
CA LEU A 250 3.28 -7.22 -11.95
C LEU A 250 4.04 -6.23 -12.83
N GLU A 251 5.37 -6.35 -12.88
CA GLU A 251 6.21 -5.42 -13.65
C GLU A 251 5.99 -5.55 -15.16
N ILE A 252 5.73 -6.76 -15.70
CA ILE A 252 5.33 -6.90 -17.10
C ILE A 252 4.03 -6.14 -17.38
N GLY A 253 3.02 -6.29 -16.53
CA GLY A 253 1.76 -5.56 -16.69
C GLY A 253 1.94 -4.05 -16.64
N LEU A 254 2.75 -3.55 -15.73
CA LEU A 254 3.09 -2.13 -15.64
C LEU A 254 3.84 -1.64 -16.87
N GLU A 255 4.80 -2.41 -17.38
CA GLU A 255 5.59 -2.02 -18.55
C GLU A 255 4.77 -2.07 -19.85
N LEU A 256 3.85 -3.03 -20.00
CA LEU A 256 2.88 -3.04 -21.11
C LEU A 256 1.99 -1.80 -21.06
N LYS A 257 1.51 -1.43 -19.88
CA LYS A 257 0.71 -0.21 -19.70
C LYS A 257 1.52 1.03 -20.05
N ARG A 258 2.77 1.14 -19.62
CA ARG A 258 3.67 2.25 -20.01
C ARG A 258 3.89 2.30 -21.50
N ARG A 259 4.12 1.15 -22.15
CA ARG A 259 4.29 1.06 -23.60
C ARG A 259 3.05 1.57 -24.35
N ASN A 260 1.86 1.13 -23.93
CA ASN A 260 0.61 1.59 -24.54
C ASN A 260 0.40 3.11 -24.36
N LEU A 261 0.73 3.64 -23.19
CA LEU A 261 0.66 5.08 -22.93
C LEU A 261 1.66 5.88 -23.77
N ARG A 262 2.88 5.39 -23.92
CA ARG A 262 3.90 6.05 -24.78
C ARG A 262 3.60 5.95 -26.28
N ALA A 263 2.73 5.03 -26.70
CA ALA A 263 2.27 4.93 -28.07
C ALA A 263 1.16 5.93 -28.42
N GLN A 264 0.56 6.60 -27.41
CA GLN A 264 -0.43 7.65 -27.63
C GLN A 264 0.27 8.92 -28.15
N PRO A 265 -0.34 9.67 -29.08
CA PRO A 265 0.21 10.93 -29.54
C PRO A 265 0.13 11.99 -28.42
N GLY A 266 1.27 12.57 -28.10
CA GLY A 266 1.42 13.64 -27.13
C GLY A 266 1.86 14.95 -27.77
N ILE A 267 1.88 16.02 -26.95
CA ILE A 267 2.36 17.33 -27.33
C ILE A 267 3.90 17.37 -27.16
N SER A 268 4.64 17.67 -28.21
CA SER A 268 6.09 17.90 -28.11
C SER A 268 6.38 19.38 -27.92
N PHE A 269 6.93 19.76 -26.76
CA PHE A 269 7.26 21.15 -26.43
C PHE A 269 8.71 21.49 -26.83
N ALA A 270 8.90 22.61 -27.50
CA ALA A 270 10.23 23.07 -27.90
C ALA A 270 10.88 23.89 -26.77
N LEU A 271 12.11 23.54 -26.38
CA LEU A 271 12.93 24.31 -25.46
C LEU A 271 13.74 25.39 -26.18
N THR A 272 13.06 26.41 -26.69
CA THR A 272 13.68 27.56 -27.35
C THR A 272 14.44 28.46 -26.38
N ASP A 273 15.28 29.37 -26.89
CA ASP A 273 15.97 30.34 -26.05
C ASP A 273 14.98 31.28 -25.33
N ARG A 274 13.83 31.56 -25.95
CA ARG A 274 12.71 32.29 -25.34
C ARG A 274 12.20 31.58 -24.06
N VAL A 275 12.00 30.26 -24.11
CA VAL A 275 11.61 29.46 -22.93
C VAL A 275 12.67 29.53 -21.85
N ARG A 276 13.95 29.37 -22.23
CA ARG A 276 15.08 29.43 -21.28
C ARG A 276 15.20 30.79 -20.60
N GLU A 277 14.99 31.88 -21.33
CA GLU A 277 14.98 33.22 -20.78
C GLU A 277 13.77 33.47 -19.88
N ALA A 278 12.59 32.95 -20.23
CA ALA A 278 11.38 33.03 -19.42
C ALA A 278 11.61 32.33 -18.05
N LEU A 279 12.16 31.11 -18.08
CA LEU A 279 12.51 30.37 -16.85
C LEU A 279 13.49 31.14 -15.95
N LYS A 280 14.50 31.80 -16.52
CA LYS A 280 15.45 32.63 -15.75
C LYS A 280 14.79 33.86 -15.12
N ARG A 281 13.80 34.47 -15.77
CA ARG A 281 13.12 35.67 -15.27
C ARG A 281 12.15 35.41 -14.12
N VAL A 282 11.59 34.19 -14.05
CA VAL A 282 10.56 33.85 -13.05
C VAL A 282 11.13 33.67 -11.68
N LEU A 283 12.36 33.14 -11.57
CA LEU A 283 12.93 32.81 -10.27
C LEU A 283 13.71 33.97 -9.67
N PRO A 284 13.29 34.47 -8.47
CA PRO A 284 14.06 35.48 -7.73
C PRO A 284 15.27 34.89 -7.01
N PHE A 285 15.56 33.59 -7.17
CA PHE A 285 16.63 32.85 -6.51
C PHE A 285 17.18 31.75 -7.42
N HIS A 286 18.34 31.20 -7.08
CA HIS A 286 18.94 30.08 -7.80
C HIS A 286 18.33 28.76 -7.37
N PRO A 287 17.83 27.92 -8.31
CA PRO A 287 17.35 26.56 -8.01
C PRO A 287 18.47 25.68 -7.43
N THR A 288 18.10 24.76 -6.51
CA THR A 288 19.00 23.73 -5.99
C THR A 288 19.43 22.75 -7.08
N ALA A 289 20.48 21.95 -6.82
CA ALA A 289 20.93 20.93 -7.76
C ALA A 289 19.81 19.90 -8.04
N ALA A 290 19.06 19.50 -7.02
CA ALA A 290 17.91 18.59 -7.15
C ALA A 290 16.80 19.20 -8.01
N GLN A 291 16.45 20.48 -7.81
CA GLN A 291 15.44 21.17 -8.60
C GLN A 291 15.86 21.26 -10.10
N LYS A 292 17.11 21.60 -10.38
CA LYS A 292 17.65 21.62 -11.76
C LYS A 292 17.61 20.27 -12.43
N ARG A 293 18.00 19.20 -11.70
CA ARG A 293 17.95 17.83 -12.18
C ARG A 293 16.53 17.42 -12.55
N VAL A 294 15.60 17.64 -11.63
CA VAL A 294 14.18 17.27 -11.81
C VAL A 294 13.53 18.08 -12.91
N LEU A 295 13.80 19.38 -13.00
CA LEU A 295 13.28 20.20 -14.11
C LEU A 295 13.81 19.72 -15.45
N LYS A 296 15.08 19.29 -15.51
CA LYS A 296 15.64 18.70 -16.73
C LYS A 296 14.91 17.39 -17.10
N GLU A 297 14.68 16.49 -16.15
CA GLU A 297 13.92 15.25 -16.38
C GLU A 297 12.52 15.52 -16.93
N ILE A 298 11.81 16.52 -16.37
CA ILE A 298 10.48 16.95 -16.83
C ILE A 298 10.60 17.54 -18.26
N ALA A 299 11.53 18.43 -18.48
CA ALA A 299 11.73 19.07 -19.78
C ALA A 299 12.14 18.07 -20.89
N ASP A 300 12.97 17.08 -20.55
CA ASP A 300 13.34 16.01 -21.49
C ASP A 300 12.11 15.15 -21.86
N ASP A 301 11.18 14.90 -20.94
CA ASP A 301 9.93 14.20 -21.24
C ASP A 301 8.96 15.06 -22.06
N MET A 302 8.78 16.33 -21.71
CA MET A 302 7.91 17.27 -22.42
C MET A 302 8.32 17.49 -23.88
N GLN A 303 9.57 17.24 -24.23
CA GLN A 303 10.06 17.31 -25.62
C GLN A 303 9.71 16.08 -26.46
N ARG A 304 9.27 14.97 -25.87
CA ARG A 304 8.91 13.75 -26.60
C ARG A 304 7.56 13.88 -27.27
N PRO A 305 7.32 13.17 -28.37
CA PRO A 305 6.02 13.16 -29.05
C PRO A 305 4.99 12.24 -28.35
N SER A 306 5.22 11.86 -27.12
CA SER A 306 4.34 11.05 -26.26
C SER A 306 4.00 11.81 -24.97
N PRO A 307 2.79 11.65 -24.41
CA PRO A 307 2.40 12.42 -23.24
C PRO A 307 3.26 12.07 -22.02
N MET A 308 3.79 13.10 -21.36
CA MET A 308 4.50 12.93 -20.09
C MET A 308 3.50 12.56 -18.99
N ARG A 309 3.81 11.54 -18.20
CA ARG A 309 3.08 11.19 -16.97
C ARG A 309 4.09 10.99 -15.85
N ARG A 310 4.27 12.02 -15.00
CA ARG A 310 5.35 12.05 -14.02
C ARG A 310 4.86 12.39 -12.62
N LEU A 311 5.43 11.67 -11.64
CA LEU A 311 5.23 11.91 -10.20
C LEU A 311 6.42 12.68 -9.63
N LEU A 312 6.18 13.90 -9.15
CA LEU A 312 7.13 14.74 -8.47
C LEU A 312 7.01 14.55 -6.95
N GLN A 313 7.99 13.90 -6.37
CA GLN A 313 8.06 13.67 -4.93
C GLN A 313 9.08 14.59 -4.26
N GLY A 314 8.79 15.00 -3.05
CA GLY A 314 9.74 15.76 -2.24
C GLY A 314 9.13 16.09 -0.89
N ASP A 315 9.97 16.33 0.08
CA ASP A 315 9.54 16.73 1.41
C ASP A 315 8.77 18.06 1.40
N VAL A 316 8.06 18.34 2.49
CA VAL A 316 7.35 19.61 2.66
C VAL A 316 8.36 20.76 2.57
N GLY A 317 8.13 21.69 1.63
CA GLY A 317 8.99 22.84 1.40
C GLY A 317 10.26 22.58 0.59
N SER A 318 10.39 21.45 -0.12
CA SER A 318 11.47 21.17 -1.08
C SER A 318 11.40 22.00 -2.37
N GLY A 319 10.29 22.74 -2.58
CA GLY A 319 10.09 23.59 -3.76
C GLY A 319 9.37 22.91 -4.93
N LYS A 320 8.57 21.86 -4.69
CA LYS A 320 7.76 21.20 -5.73
C LYS A 320 6.93 22.17 -6.56
N THR A 321 6.24 23.10 -5.90
CA THR A 321 5.41 24.12 -6.58
C THR A 321 6.21 24.97 -7.55
N ILE A 322 7.44 25.30 -7.23
CA ILE A 322 8.32 26.09 -8.12
C ILE A 322 8.64 25.29 -9.38
N VAL A 323 9.06 24.02 -9.22
CA VAL A 323 9.34 23.13 -10.36
C VAL A 323 8.10 22.93 -11.24
N ALA A 324 6.92 22.82 -10.63
CA ALA A 324 5.66 22.70 -11.35
C ALA A 324 5.30 23.99 -12.14
N LEU A 325 5.58 25.18 -11.57
CA LEU A 325 5.39 26.46 -12.26
C LEU A 325 6.41 26.61 -13.41
N GLU A 326 7.65 26.16 -13.26
CA GLU A 326 8.63 26.13 -14.35
C GLU A 326 8.18 25.22 -15.49
N ALA A 327 7.61 24.03 -15.18
CA ALA A 327 7.00 23.16 -16.19
C ALA A 327 5.80 23.84 -16.88
N ALA A 328 4.95 24.57 -16.12
CA ALA A 328 3.85 25.33 -16.70
C ALA A 328 4.33 26.41 -17.69
N ILE A 329 5.45 27.09 -17.39
CA ILE A 329 6.04 28.08 -18.30
C ILE A 329 6.50 27.43 -19.60
N ILE A 330 7.07 26.24 -19.57
CA ILE A 330 7.44 25.51 -20.79
C ILE A 330 6.22 25.33 -21.70
N ALA A 331 5.08 24.89 -21.14
CA ALA A 331 3.84 24.72 -21.89
C ALA A 331 3.30 26.07 -22.41
N ILE A 332 3.26 27.10 -21.58
CA ILE A 332 2.75 28.43 -21.90
C ILE A 332 3.54 29.11 -23.02
N GLU A 333 4.86 29.05 -22.97
CA GLU A 333 5.72 29.63 -24.00
C GLU A 333 5.64 28.90 -25.36
N ASN A 334 5.12 27.68 -25.37
CA ASN A 334 4.75 26.93 -26.57
C ASN A 334 3.30 27.20 -27.04
N GLY A 335 2.58 28.14 -26.41
CA GLY A 335 1.23 28.54 -26.80
C GLY A 335 0.10 27.65 -26.25
N TYR A 336 0.35 26.89 -25.20
CA TYR A 336 -0.63 26.05 -24.52
C TYR A 336 -1.02 26.62 -23.17
N GLN A 337 -2.12 26.13 -22.62
CA GLN A 337 -2.58 26.44 -21.28
C GLN A 337 -2.12 25.38 -20.28
N ALA A 338 -1.83 25.80 -19.04
CA ALA A 338 -1.55 24.91 -17.94
C ALA A 338 -2.68 24.97 -16.89
N ALA A 339 -3.05 23.82 -16.33
CA ALA A 339 -4.02 23.71 -15.23
C ALA A 339 -3.33 23.16 -13.98
N LEU A 340 -3.54 23.79 -12.80
CA LEU A 340 -3.08 23.32 -11.51
C LEU A 340 -4.26 23.03 -10.61
N MET A 341 -4.45 21.77 -10.25
CA MET A 341 -5.53 21.30 -9.40
C MET A 341 -5.03 21.07 -7.97
N ALA A 342 -5.68 21.70 -6.99
CA ALA A 342 -5.43 21.55 -5.58
C ALA A 342 -6.62 20.90 -4.86
N PRO A 343 -6.40 20.10 -3.78
CA PRO A 343 -7.47 19.35 -3.12
C PRO A 343 -8.46 20.22 -2.31
N THR A 344 -8.07 21.43 -1.96
CA THR A 344 -8.90 22.37 -1.18
C THR A 344 -8.82 23.78 -1.74
N GLU A 345 -9.83 24.58 -1.45
CA GLU A 345 -9.90 25.96 -1.90
C GLU A 345 -8.80 26.84 -1.28
N ILE A 346 -8.45 26.58 -0.01
CA ILE A 346 -7.35 27.28 0.66
C ILE A 346 -6.04 27.06 -0.09
N LEU A 347 -5.73 25.81 -0.47
CA LEU A 347 -4.53 25.50 -1.24
C LEU A 347 -4.58 26.09 -2.64
N ALA A 348 -5.73 26.00 -3.30
CA ALA A 348 -5.91 26.64 -4.62
C ALA A 348 -5.67 28.14 -4.56
N THR A 349 -6.23 28.82 -3.56
CA THR A 349 -6.03 30.27 -3.35
C THR A 349 -4.56 30.57 -3.02
N GLN A 350 -3.91 29.75 -2.21
CA GLN A 350 -2.48 29.92 -1.87
C GLN A 350 -1.59 29.75 -3.10
N HIS A 351 -1.80 28.70 -3.90
CA HIS A 351 -1.09 28.50 -5.15
C HIS A 351 -1.35 29.65 -6.13
N TYR A 352 -2.60 30.13 -6.23
CA TYR A 352 -2.96 31.26 -7.05
C TYR A 352 -2.20 32.53 -6.66
N LEU A 353 -2.21 32.90 -5.38
CA LEU A 353 -1.50 34.09 -4.89
C LEU A 353 0.00 33.98 -5.11
N SER A 354 0.58 32.79 -4.89
CA SER A 354 2.00 32.54 -5.12
C SER A 354 2.37 32.61 -6.60
N ALA A 355 1.60 31.95 -7.47
CA ALA A 355 1.80 31.96 -8.91
C ALA A 355 1.60 33.36 -9.49
N ARG A 356 0.53 34.05 -9.09
CA ARG A 356 0.25 35.44 -9.49
C ARG A 356 1.42 36.37 -9.18
N ARG A 357 1.95 36.29 -7.97
CA ARG A 357 3.09 37.11 -7.52
C ARG A 357 4.34 36.91 -8.37
N LEU A 358 4.58 35.69 -8.86
CA LEU A 358 5.74 35.34 -9.67
C LEU A 358 5.53 35.58 -11.16
N LEU A 359 4.33 35.31 -11.69
CA LEU A 359 4.06 35.23 -13.12
C LEU A 359 3.46 36.50 -13.72
N GLU A 360 2.56 37.23 -13.01
CA GLU A 360 1.96 38.48 -13.56
C GLU A 360 2.97 39.59 -13.85
N PRO A 361 4.01 39.82 -13.01
CA PRO A 361 5.01 40.84 -13.30
C PRO A 361 5.78 40.64 -14.61
N ILE A 362 5.78 39.41 -15.12
CA ILE A 362 6.48 39.03 -16.36
C ILE A 362 5.51 38.82 -17.53
N GLY A 363 4.22 39.15 -17.32
CA GLY A 363 3.21 39.22 -18.38
C GLY A 363 2.29 38.02 -18.54
N TYR A 364 2.34 37.02 -17.66
CA TYR A 364 1.44 35.87 -17.70
C TYR A 364 0.16 36.15 -16.90
N ARG A 365 -0.98 35.70 -17.42
CA ARG A 365 -2.29 35.84 -16.75
C ARG A 365 -2.63 34.53 -16.01
N VAL A 366 -2.87 34.67 -14.71
CA VAL A 366 -3.22 33.55 -13.84
C VAL A 366 -4.69 33.68 -13.42
N GLY A 367 -5.47 32.59 -13.54
CA GLY A 367 -6.87 32.55 -13.12
C GLY A 367 -7.10 31.62 -11.94
N LEU A 368 -8.11 31.93 -11.11
CA LEU A 368 -8.59 31.07 -10.02
C LEU A 368 -10.01 30.60 -10.32
N LEU A 369 -10.27 29.30 -10.17
CA LEU A 369 -11.60 28.69 -10.28
C LEU A 369 -11.86 27.72 -9.12
N THR A 370 -12.70 28.16 -8.17
CA THR A 370 -13.09 27.40 -6.99
C THR A 370 -14.60 27.36 -6.80
N GLY A 371 -15.08 26.47 -5.95
CA GLY A 371 -16.51 26.35 -5.65
C GLY A 371 -17.11 27.56 -4.94
N SER A 372 -16.32 28.30 -4.14
CA SER A 372 -16.74 29.46 -3.36
C SER A 372 -16.87 30.77 -4.15
N LEU A 373 -16.38 30.82 -5.39
CA LEU A 373 -16.59 31.99 -6.25
C LEU A 373 -18.08 32.17 -6.55
N ASP A 374 -18.53 33.43 -6.71
CA ASP A 374 -19.89 33.70 -7.15
C ASP A 374 -20.12 33.22 -8.60
N ASP A 375 -21.39 33.06 -8.99
CA ASP A 375 -21.74 32.50 -10.29
C ASP A 375 -21.32 33.41 -11.47
N GLN A 376 -21.23 34.74 -11.26
CA GLN A 376 -20.76 35.66 -12.27
C GLN A 376 -19.24 35.49 -12.48
N GLN A 377 -18.47 35.44 -11.40
CA GLN A 377 -17.04 35.25 -11.45
C GLN A 377 -16.68 33.88 -12.08
N LYS A 378 -17.44 32.82 -11.75
CA LYS A 378 -17.27 31.50 -12.38
C LYS A 378 -17.52 31.56 -13.89
N ARG A 379 -18.60 32.24 -14.33
CA ARG A 379 -18.90 32.37 -15.76
C ARG A 379 -17.81 33.16 -16.49
N ASP A 380 -17.36 34.27 -15.92
CA ASP A 380 -16.33 35.10 -16.53
C ASP A 380 -14.98 34.36 -16.61
N THR A 381 -14.58 33.68 -15.54
CA THR A 381 -13.38 32.87 -15.53
C THR A 381 -13.43 31.75 -16.57
N ARG A 382 -14.56 31.00 -16.67
CA ARG A 382 -14.77 29.97 -17.70
C ARG A 382 -14.64 30.52 -19.10
N ARG A 383 -15.23 31.71 -19.36
CA ARG A 383 -15.13 32.38 -20.67
C ARG A 383 -13.69 32.76 -21.02
N HIS A 384 -12.90 33.24 -20.07
CA HIS A 384 -11.48 33.53 -20.26
C HIS A 384 -10.63 32.29 -20.48
N ILE A 385 -10.95 31.15 -19.81
CA ILE A 385 -10.33 29.86 -20.06
C ILE A 385 -10.57 29.39 -21.49
N ALA A 386 -11.85 29.42 -21.93
CA ALA A 386 -12.25 28.98 -23.26
C ALA A 386 -11.68 29.84 -24.39
N ARG A 387 -11.38 31.12 -24.14
CA ARG A 387 -10.72 32.02 -25.10
C ARG A 387 -9.20 31.89 -25.13
N GLY A 388 -8.59 31.18 -24.15
CA GLY A 388 -7.14 31.12 -24.01
C GLY A 388 -6.51 32.37 -23.40
N ASP A 389 -7.33 33.30 -22.85
CA ASP A 389 -6.84 34.53 -22.22
C ASP A 389 -6.05 34.28 -20.95
N LEU A 390 -6.34 33.18 -20.24
CA LEU A 390 -5.63 32.71 -19.05
C LEU A 390 -4.65 31.60 -19.43
N GLN A 391 -3.37 31.84 -19.21
CA GLN A 391 -2.32 30.86 -19.52
C GLN A 391 -2.16 29.80 -18.41
N LEU A 392 -2.32 30.19 -17.13
CA LEU A 392 -2.32 29.27 -15.98
C LEU A 392 -3.65 29.38 -15.25
N VAL A 393 -4.34 28.25 -15.07
CA VAL A 393 -5.59 28.20 -14.32
C VAL A 393 -5.38 27.31 -13.08
N ILE A 394 -5.66 27.88 -11.92
CA ILE A 394 -5.54 27.18 -10.63
C ILE A 394 -6.92 26.99 -10.04
N GLY A 395 -7.22 25.82 -9.51
CA GLY A 395 -8.53 25.58 -8.92
C GLY A 395 -8.63 24.26 -8.18
N THR A 396 -9.85 23.94 -7.79
CA THR A 396 -10.20 22.66 -7.16
C THR A 396 -10.86 21.73 -8.18
N HIS A 397 -11.65 20.76 -7.72
CA HIS A 397 -12.48 19.92 -8.58
C HIS A 397 -13.41 20.73 -9.52
N ALA A 398 -13.62 22.01 -9.28
CA ALA A 398 -14.34 22.90 -10.20
C ALA A 398 -13.72 22.95 -11.60
N LEU A 399 -12.41 22.67 -11.74
CA LEU A 399 -11.74 22.55 -13.05
C LEU A 399 -12.19 21.32 -13.87
N ILE A 400 -12.77 20.31 -13.20
CA ILE A 400 -13.20 19.05 -13.81
C ILE A 400 -14.68 19.11 -14.24
N GLU A 401 -15.42 20.14 -13.82
CA GLU A 401 -16.84 20.28 -14.17
C GLU A 401 -17.03 20.37 -15.69
N ASP A 402 -18.08 19.73 -16.23
CA ASP A 402 -18.35 19.65 -17.68
C ASP A 402 -18.48 21.02 -18.38
N LYS A 403 -18.71 22.06 -17.62
CA LYS A 403 -18.83 23.45 -18.09
C LYS A 403 -17.50 24.18 -18.30
N VAL A 404 -16.36 23.56 -18.01
CA VAL A 404 -15.02 24.15 -18.17
C VAL A 404 -14.36 23.58 -19.41
N GLU A 405 -14.12 24.43 -20.40
CA GLU A 405 -13.45 24.09 -21.65
C GLU A 405 -12.15 24.88 -21.75
N PHE A 406 -11.05 24.21 -22.08
CA PHE A 406 -9.76 24.84 -22.33
C PHE A 406 -9.57 25.06 -23.83
N ALA A 407 -9.05 26.22 -24.22
CA ALA A 407 -8.77 26.47 -25.63
C ALA A 407 -7.66 25.57 -26.18
N ARG A 408 -6.56 25.39 -25.43
CA ARG A 408 -5.39 24.59 -25.84
C ARG A 408 -4.68 24.03 -24.59
N PRO A 409 -5.22 23.01 -23.93
CA PRO A 409 -4.58 22.43 -22.74
C PRO A 409 -3.32 21.69 -23.12
N GLY A 410 -2.19 21.98 -22.44
CA GLY A 410 -0.91 21.33 -22.69
C GLY A 410 -0.31 20.65 -21.47
N LEU A 411 -0.59 21.15 -20.26
CA LEU A 411 -0.07 20.58 -19.02
C LEU A 411 -1.12 20.59 -17.92
N VAL A 412 -1.30 19.43 -17.29
CA VAL A 412 -2.14 19.26 -16.09
C VAL A 412 -1.24 18.96 -14.89
N ILE A 413 -1.32 19.80 -13.86
CA ILE A 413 -0.61 19.63 -12.59
C ILE A 413 -1.61 19.26 -11.51
N VAL A 414 -1.36 18.20 -10.77
CA VAL A 414 -2.22 17.73 -9.66
C VAL A 414 -1.42 17.73 -8.36
N ASP A 415 -1.85 18.53 -7.38
CA ASP A 415 -1.21 18.57 -6.07
C ASP A 415 -1.92 17.65 -5.08
N GLU A 416 -1.15 16.97 -4.19
CA GLU A 416 -1.63 16.06 -3.14
C GLU A 416 -2.55 14.93 -3.67
N GLN A 417 -2.03 14.14 -4.60
CA GLN A 417 -2.75 13.07 -5.32
C GLN A 417 -3.59 12.13 -4.45
N HIS A 418 -3.15 11.82 -3.24
CA HIS A 418 -3.83 10.85 -2.35
C HIS A 418 -5.25 11.27 -1.95
N ARG A 419 -5.65 12.52 -2.22
CA ARG A 419 -6.99 13.07 -1.96
C ARG A 419 -7.92 13.08 -3.18
N PHE A 420 -7.40 12.71 -4.36
CA PHE A 420 -8.17 12.65 -5.60
C PHE A 420 -8.38 11.20 -6.08
N GLY A 421 -9.61 10.85 -6.44
CA GLY A 421 -9.91 9.57 -7.07
C GLY A 421 -9.32 9.46 -8.49
N VAL A 422 -8.99 8.24 -8.93
CA VAL A 422 -8.46 7.96 -10.28
C VAL A 422 -9.38 8.50 -11.39
N LEU A 423 -10.69 8.37 -11.21
CA LEU A 423 -11.72 8.85 -12.13
C LEU A 423 -11.71 10.38 -12.36
N GLN A 424 -11.31 11.16 -11.35
CA GLN A 424 -11.28 12.63 -11.47
C GLN A 424 -10.11 13.08 -12.35
N ARG A 425 -8.99 12.38 -12.33
CA ARG A 425 -7.85 12.64 -13.23
C ARG A 425 -8.21 12.36 -14.69
N PHE A 426 -8.88 11.22 -14.93
CA PHE A 426 -9.35 10.85 -16.27
C PHE A 426 -10.32 11.88 -16.87
N LYS A 427 -11.22 12.45 -16.08
CA LYS A 427 -12.14 13.47 -16.56
C LYS A 427 -11.43 14.74 -17.04
N LEU A 428 -10.37 15.17 -16.33
CA LEU A 428 -9.60 16.35 -16.74
C LEU A 428 -8.80 16.11 -18.04
N MET A 429 -8.29 14.88 -18.22
CA MET A 429 -7.61 14.47 -19.45
C MET A 429 -8.57 14.34 -20.64
N LYS A 430 -9.75 13.72 -20.47
CA LYS A 430 -10.75 13.58 -21.56
C LYS A 430 -11.29 14.90 -22.06
N LYS A 431 -11.41 15.91 -21.21
CA LYS A 431 -11.85 17.27 -21.60
C LYS A 431 -10.90 17.97 -22.56
N SER A 432 -9.64 17.54 -22.61
CA SER A 432 -8.67 18.08 -23.55
C SER A 432 -8.82 17.50 -24.97
N THR A 433 -9.51 16.37 -25.12
CA THR A 433 -9.62 15.65 -26.41
C THR A 433 -10.92 15.93 -27.17
N GLY A 434 -11.85 16.76 -26.64
CA GLY A 434 -13.06 17.17 -27.35
C GLY A 434 -14.06 16.04 -27.66
N ASP A 435 -13.97 14.92 -26.94
CA ASP A 435 -14.85 13.75 -27.14
C ASP A 435 -16.09 13.87 -26.24
N ASP A 436 -17.07 14.66 -26.72
CA ASP A 436 -18.41 14.71 -26.16
C ASP A 436 -19.25 13.56 -26.73
N GLY A 437 -19.41 12.52 -25.96
CA GLY A 437 -20.56 11.65 -26.12
C GLY A 437 -20.28 10.24 -26.63
N VAL A 438 -20.82 9.38 -25.91
CA VAL A 438 -21.10 7.95 -25.95
C VAL A 438 -20.24 7.18 -24.94
N GLU A 439 -20.89 6.79 -23.84
CA GLU A 439 -20.48 5.67 -23.03
C GLU A 439 -20.45 4.41 -23.90
N THR A 440 -19.41 4.23 -24.67
CA THR A 440 -19.03 2.92 -25.21
C THR A 440 -17.92 2.43 -24.32
N ALA A 441 -18.19 1.34 -23.60
CA ALA A 441 -17.17 0.51 -22.99
C ALA A 441 -16.01 0.34 -23.98
N PRO A 442 -14.73 0.48 -23.57
CA PRO A 442 -13.61 0.36 -24.48
C PRO A 442 -13.67 -1.02 -25.13
N SER A 443 -14.01 -1.04 -26.43
CA SER A 443 -13.93 -2.22 -27.23
C SER A 443 -12.48 -2.70 -27.25
N VAL A 444 -12.28 -3.92 -26.83
CA VAL A 444 -11.03 -4.67 -27.00
C VAL A 444 -10.61 -4.56 -28.45
N VAL A 445 -9.59 -3.76 -28.74
CA VAL A 445 -8.91 -3.80 -30.03
C VAL A 445 -8.23 -5.15 -30.12
N GLY A 446 -8.91 -6.08 -30.79
CA GLY A 446 -8.43 -7.41 -31.04
C GLY A 446 -7.14 -7.33 -31.84
N LEU A 447 -6.08 -7.89 -31.29
CA LEU A 447 -4.94 -8.34 -32.05
C LEU A 447 -5.45 -9.32 -33.11
N ARG A 448 -5.57 -8.85 -34.35
CA ARG A 448 -5.78 -9.75 -35.49
C ARG A 448 -4.50 -10.58 -35.64
N SER A 449 -4.55 -11.77 -35.09
CA SER A 449 -3.68 -12.87 -35.46
C SER A 449 -3.89 -13.14 -36.96
N SER A 450 -2.85 -12.95 -37.76
CA SER A 450 -2.82 -13.50 -39.10
C SER A 450 -2.88 -15.02 -39.01
N ALA A 451 -4.04 -15.54 -39.41
CA ALA A 451 -4.36 -16.96 -39.42
C ALA A 451 -3.46 -17.72 -40.38
N ILE A 452 -2.84 -18.77 -39.86
CA ILE A 452 -2.49 -19.97 -40.69
C ILE A 452 -3.65 -20.95 -40.42
N GLY A 453 -4.39 -21.26 -41.48
CA GLY A 453 -5.56 -22.12 -41.43
C GLY A 453 -5.23 -23.58 -41.14
N VAL A 454 -6.10 -24.22 -40.37
CA VAL A 454 -6.37 -25.64 -40.48
C VAL A 454 -7.89 -25.78 -40.60
N ALA A 455 -8.29 -26.36 -41.70
CA ALA A 455 -9.69 -26.69 -42.01
C ALA A 455 -10.11 -27.97 -41.27
N GLU A 456 -11.26 -27.94 -40.61
CA GLU A 456 -12.09 -29.13 -40.50
C GLU A 456 -13.58 -28.74 -40.62
N GLY A 457 -14.27 -29.48 -41.50
CA GLY A 457 -15.53 -29.15 -42.06
C GLY A 457 -16.74 -29.45 -41.17
N TYR A 458 -17.79 -28.69 -41.43
CA TYR A 458 -19.18 -29.21 -41.38
C TYR A 458 -20.02 -28.54 -42.47
N SER A 459 -20.74 -29.40 -43.18
CA SER A 459 -21.58 -29.19 -44.36
C SER A 459 -22.86 -28.44 -44.08
N GLY A 460 -23.30 -27.59 -45.02
CA GLY A 460 -24.73 -27.33 -45.18
C GLY A 460 -25.19 -25.99 -45.69
N ARG A 461 -25.25 -25.84 -47.04
CA ARG A 461 -26.27 -25.10 -47.84
C ARG A 461 -26.20 -23.59 -48.00
N SER A 462 -26.14 -23.31 -49.31
CA SER A 462 -26.70 -22.23 -50.16
C SER A 462 -25.89 -20.92 -50.25
N GLU A 463 -25.27 -20.78 -51.44
CA GLU A 463 -24.84 -19.54 -52.08
C GLU A 463 -26.01 -18.55 -52.28
N PRO A 464 -25.72 -17.23 -52.34
CA PRO A 464 -25.61 -16.64 -53.66
C PRO A 464 -24.49 -15.59 -53.86
N ALA A 465 -24.02 -15.63 -55.10
CA ALA A 465 -23.53 -14.54 -55.96
C ALA A 465 -22.35 -13.64 -55.49
N LEU A 466 -21.24 -13.85 -56.18
CA LEU A 466 -20.11 -12.92 -56.38
C LEU A 466 -20.59 -11.54 -56.84
N SER A 467 -20.24 -10.48 -56.07
CA SER A 467 -20.10 -9.14 -56.61
C SER A 467 -18.64 -8.66 -56.39
N GLU A 468 -18.04 -8.15 -57.45
CA GLU A 468 -16.68 -7.70 -57.60
C GLU A 468 -16.23 -6.76 -56.47
N ALA A 469 -15.09 -7.06 -55.85
CA ALA A 469 -14.43 -6.20 -54.91
C ALA A 469 -13.87 -4.96 -55.64
N LYS A 470 -14.50 -3.82 -55.49
CA LYS A 470 -13.89 -2.53 -55.77
C LYS A 470 -12.77 -2.29 -54.74
N GLY A 471 -11.60 -1.99 -55.22
CA GLY A 471 -10.47 -1.58 -54.38
C GLY A 471 -10.80 -0.32 -53.55
N PRO A 472 -10.06 -0.08 -52.45
CA PRO A 472 -10.34 1.04 -51.56
C PRO A 472 -10.23 2.36 -52.32
N THR A 473 -11.33 3.12 -52.31
CA THR A 473 -11.39 4.48 -52.84
C THR A 473 -10.61 5.43 -51.93
N THR A 474 -10.01 6.45 -52.52
CA THR A 474 -9.22 7.51 -51.87
C THR A 474 -9.95 8.27 -50.74
N ASP A 475 -11.22 8.04 -50.52
CA ASP A 475 -12.01 8.62 -49.40
C ASP A 475 -11.90 7.85 -48.09
N ASP A 476 -11.54 6.56 -48.10
CA ASP A 476 -11.30 5.79 -46.85
C ASP A 476 -10.00 6.19 -46.13
N GLN A 477 -9.11 6.92 -46.78
CA GLN A 477 -7.90 7.48 -46.15
C GLN A 477 -8.13 8.80 -45.41
N ARG A 478 -9.28 9.43 -45.53
CA ARG A 478 -9.64 10.69 -44.87
C ARG A 478 -10.38 10.54 -43.54
N LEU A 479 -10.70 9.33 -43.12
CA LEU A 479 -11.34 9.03 -41.83
C LEU A 479 -10.39 8.37 -40.81
N ALA A 480 -9.06 8.52 -40.98
CA ALA A 480 -8.18 8.49 -39.83
C ALA A 480 -8.48 9.75 -39.00
N SER A 481 -9.34 9.64 -38.01
CA SER A 481 -9.58 10.69 -37.02
C SER A 481 -8.21 11.17 -36.55
N GLU A 482 -7.87 12.44 -36.81
CA GLU A 482 -6.73 13.11 -36.21
C GLU A 482 -6.93 13.00 -34.70
N SER A 483 -6.25 12.05 -34.07
CA SER A 483 -6.30 11.87 -32.62
C SER A 483 -5.71 13.14 -32.00
N VAL A 484 -6.54 13.89 -31.28
CA VAL A 484 -6.11 15.10 -30.57
C VAL A 484 -5.00 14.70 -29.61
N PRO A 485 -3.81 15.35 -29.64
CA PRO A 485 -2.70 14.97 -28.77
C PRO A 485 -3.07 15.18 -27.29
N GLU A 486 -2.76 14.19 -26.47
CA GLU A 486 -3.00 14.25 -25.02
C GLU A 486 -2.07 15.25 -24.33
N PRO A 487 -2.57 16.01 -23.32
CA PRO A 487 -1.73 16.89 -22.51
C PRO A 487 -0.83 16.10 -21.56
N ASP A 488 0.28 16.72 -21.20
CA ASP A 488 1.18 16.23 -20.18
C ASP A 488 0.58 16.28 -18.77
N VAL A 489 0.96 15.34 -17.92
CA VAL A 489 0.47 15.24 -16.53
C VAL A 489 1.63 15.21 -15.56
N LEU A 490 1.64 16.18 -14.64
CA LEU A 490 2.57 16.26 -13.53
C LEU A 490 1.82 16.12 -12.20
N VAL A 491 2.06 15.04 -11.48
CA VAL A 491 1.46 14.78 -10.18
C VAL A 491 2.44 15.14 -9.08
N MET A 492 2.03 15.90 -8.08
CA MET A 492 2.86 16.26 -6.93
C MET A 492 2.37 15.58 -5.65
N THR A 493 3.30 15.18 -4.79
CA THR A 493 2.98 14.72 -3.43
C THR A 493 3.98 15.26 -2.42
N ALA A 494 3.46 15.76 -1.27
CA ALA A 494 4.28 16.19 -0.14
C ALA A 494 4.52 15.06 0.88
N THR A 495 3.81 13.93 0.75
CA THR A 495 4.16 12.73 1.51
C THR A 495 5.29 12.03 0.79
N PRO A 496 6.48 11.95 1.39
CA PRO A 496 7.50 11.08 0.86
C PRO A 496 6.97 9.64 0.86
N ILE A 497 6.85 9.07 -0.33
CA ILE A 497 6.49 7.67 -0.48
C ILE A 497 7.81 6.93 -0.70
N PRO A 498 8.11 5.87 0.04
CA PRO A 498 9.30 5.08 -0.21
C PRO A 498 9.42 4.76 -1.71
N ARG A 499 10.62 4.93 -2.27
CA ARG A 499 10.85 4.82 -3.72
C ARG A 499 10.32 3.51 -4.31
N THR A 500 10.50 2.42 -3.57
CA THR A 500 9.99 1.10 -3.93
C THR A 500 8.47 1.06 -3.99
N LEU A 501 7.81 1.69 -3.04
CA LEU A 501 6.35 1.76 -2.96
C LEU A 501 5.78 2.65 -4.06
N ALA A 502 6.43 3.77 -4.36
CA ALA A 502 6.03 4.66 -5.44
C ALA A 502 6.06 3.96 -6.81
N LEU A 503 7.09 3.18 -7.09
CA LEU A 503 7.22 2.41 -8.32
C LEU A 503 6.14 1.31 -8.46
N THR A 504 5.68 0.77 -7.34
CA THR A 504 4.67 -0.30 -7.32
C THR A 504 3.24 0.23 -7.38
N LEU A 505 2.96 1.31 -6.62
CA LEU A 505 1.61 1.91 -6.54
C LEU A 505 1.27 2.81 -7.73
N TYR A 506 2.28 3.49 -8.26
CA TYR A 506 2.15 4.46 -9.35
C TYR A 506 3.00 4.03 -10.54
N GLY A 507 3.00 2.74 -10.82
CA GLY A 507 3.84 2.14 -11.87
C GLY A 507 3.57 2.66 -13.28
N ASP A 508 2.50 3.41 -13.49
CA ASP A 508 2.17 4.13 -14.72
C ASP A 508 2.80 5.54 -14.79
N LEU A 509 3.43 6.02 -13.72
CA LEU A 509 4.10 7.31 -13.65
C LEU A 509 5.62 7.14 -13.57
N ASP A 510 6.35 7.97 -14.30
CA ASP A 510 7.79 8.16 -14.09
C ASP A 510 8.00 9.02 -12.82
N ALA A 511 8.99 8.70 -11.98
CA ALA A 511 9.16 9.35 -10.69
C ALA A 511 10.40 10.24 -10.66
N SER A 512 10.23 11.49 -10.22
CA SER A 512 11.31 12.44 -9.90
C SER A 512 11.31 12.80 -8.43
N ILE A 513 12.48 12.86 -7.81
CA ILE A 513 12.63 13.07 -6.37
C ILE A 513 13.42 14.35 -6.11
N LEU A 514 12.83 15.25 -5.31
CA LEU A 514 13.50 16.41 -4.73
C LEU A 514 14.06 16.02 -3.35
N ASP A 515 15.32 15.65 -3.31
CA ASP A 515 16.05 15.16 -2.14
C ASP A 515 16.86 16.26 -1.42
N GLU A 516 16.74 17.51 -1.87
CA GLU A 516 17.37 18.67 -1.26
C GLU A 516 16.33 19.68 -0.78
N LEU A 517 16.62 20.32 0.35
CA LEU A 517 15.87 21.49 0.82
C LEU A 517 16.52 22.80 0.31
N PRO A 518 15.72 23.83 -0.01
CA PRO A 518 16.25 25.13 -0.40
C PRO A 518 17.18 25.72 0.66
N PRO A 519 18.20 26.50 0.26
CA PRO A 519 19.12 27.16 1.21
C PRO A 519 18.36 28.15 2.10
N GLY A 520 18.79 28.30 3.36
CA GLY A 520 18.18 29.18 4.35
C GLY A 520 17.11 28.54 5.23
N ARG A 521 16.74 27.30 5.00
CA ARG A 521 15.81 26.58 5.88
C ARG A 521 16.56 25.94 7.04
N THR A 522 16.16 26.29 8.28
CA THR A 522 16.72 25.68 9.49
C THR A 522 15.97 24.40 9.86
N PRO A 523 16.68 23.30 10.20
CA PRO A 523 16.03 22.08 10.65
C PRO A 523 15.14 22.31 11.88
N VAL A 524 13.97 21.69 11.90
CA VAL A 524 13.07 21.75 13.06
C VAL A 524 13.62 20.89 14.19
N VAL A 525 13.75 21.47 15.37
CA VAL A 525 14.17 20.75 16.57
C VAL A 525 12.99 19.98 17.14
N THR A 526 13.01 18.67 17.04
CA THR A 526 11.94 17.81 17.58
C THR A 526 12.34 17.31 18.98
N ARG A 527 11.44 17.42 19.96
CA ARG A 527 11.63 16.91 21.33
C ARG A 527 10.40 16.12 21.80
N ARG A 528 10.62 15.04 22.52
CA ARG A 528 9.60 14.31 23.24
C ARG A 528 9.56 14.77 24.68
N VAL A 529 8.36 15.02 25.21
CA VAL A 529 8.10 15.50 26.58
C VAL A 529 6.93 14.74 27.18
N SER A 530 7.04 14.32 28.45
CA SER A 530 5.90 13.72 29.19
C SER A 530 4.89 14.79 29.61
N ASP A 531 3.60 14.42 29.68
CA ASP A 531 2.51 15.29 30.17
C ASP A 531 2.78 15.88 31.57
N GLU A 532 3.54 15.19 32.41
CA GLU A 532 3.94 15.68 33.73
C GLU A 532 4.74 17.01 33.66
N ARG A 533 5.39 17.25 32.54
CA ARG A 533 6.20 18.47 32.27
C ARG A 533 5.46 19.47 31.36
N SER A 534 4.15 19.37 31.24
CA SER A 534 3.34 20.27 30.40
C SER A 534 3.49 21.75 30.76
N SER A 535 3.64 22.09 32.05
CA SER A 535 3.90 23.47 32.47
C SER A 535 5.14 24.08 31.83
N GLU A 536 6.24 23.33 31.74
CA GLU A 536 7.48 23.78 31.09
C GLU A 536 7.27 24.04 29.59
N VAL A 537 6.45 23.20 28.95
CA VAL A 537 6.09 23.36 27.52
C VAL A 537 5.31 24.65 27.31
N TRP A 538 4.30 24.91 28.17
CA TRP A 538 3.49 26.13 28.05
C TRP A 538 4.28 27.40 28.35
N ASP A 539 5.21 27.37 29.30
CA ASP A 539 6.13 28.47 29.57
C ASP A 539 7.08 28.70 28.38
N PHE A 540 7.53 27.63 27.72
CA PHE A 540 8.32 27.75 26.50
C PHE A 540 7.52 28.37 25.35
N VAL A 541 6.28 27.95 25.14
CA VAL A 541 5.37 28.54 24.13
C VAL A 541 5.20 30.03 24.38
N ARG A 542 4.92 30.44 25.64
CA ARG A 542 4.75 31.84 26.04
C ARG A 542 6.01 32.67 25.72
N LYS A 543 7.20 32.13 26.01
CA LYS A 543 8.47 32.77 25.68
C LYS A 543 8.70 32.95 24.18
N GLN A 544 8.25 32.04 23.34
CA GLN A 544 8.37 32.18 21.89
C GLN A 544 7.35 33.19 21.33
N ILE A 545 6.14 33.21 21.85
CA ILE A 545 5.10 34.19 21.46
C ILE A 545 5.54 35.61 21.86
N ALA A 546 6.15 35.79 23.03
CA ALA A 546 6.72 37.07 23.42
C ALA A 546 7.80 37.60 22.48
N LYS A 547 8.42 36.76 21.66
CA LYS A 547 9.36 37.13 20.58
C LYS A 547 8.64 37.41 19.22
N GLY A 548 7.33 37.50 19.19
CA GLY A 548 6.55 37.73 17.97
C GLY A 548 6.28 36.47 17.14
N GLN A 549 6.53 35.26 17.71
CA GLN A 549 6.25 34.01 17.04
C GLN A 549 4.82 33.53 17.31
N GLN A 550 4.34 32.56 16.52
CA GLN A 550 3.03 31.94 16.70
C GLN A 550 3.19 30.41 16.95
N ALA A 551 2.17 29.82 17.57
CA ALA A 551 2.21 28.41 17.93
C ALA A 551 0.98 27.64 17.43
N PHE A 552 1.18 26.41 16.99
CA PHE A 552 0.14 25.40 16.82
C PHE A 552 0.09 24.47 18.01
N VAL A 553 -1.12 24.09 18.46
CA VAL A 553 -1.36 23.02 19.43
C VAL A 553 -2.35 22.03 18.81
N VAL A 554 -1.90 20.80 18.58
CA VAL A 554 -2.66 19.79 17.82
C VAL A 554 -3.12 18.65 18.71
N TYR A 555 -4.40 18.30 18.63
CA TYR A 555 -5.03 17.19 19.33
C TYR A 555 -5.44 16.07 18.36
N PRO A 556 -5.31 14.77 18.74
CA PRO A 556 -5.79 13.67 17.92
C PRO A 556 -7.31 13.65 17.84
N VAL A 557 -7.86 13.37 16.65
CA VAL A 557 -9.29 13.01 16.47
C VAL A 557 -9.40 11.50 16.51
N ILE A 558 -10.32 10.99 17.34
CA ILE A 558 -10.69 9.58 17.33
C ILE A 558 -11.88 9.45 16.38
N GLU A 559 -11.79 8.59 15.36
CA GLU A 559 -12.88 8.34 14.41
C GLU A 559 -14.09 7.72 15.12
N GLU A 560 -15.30 8.16 14.74
CA GLU A 560 -16.58 7.73 15.37
C GLU A 560 -16.77 6.21 15.44
N LYS A 561 -16.20 5.43 14.50
CA LYS A 561 -16.26 3.96 14.51
C LYS A 561 -15.43 3.28 15.61
N GLN A 562 -14.43 3.96 16.16
CA GLN A 562 -13.66 3.49 17.31
C GLN A 562 -14.21 4.01 18.64
N GLU A 563 -15.05 5.05 18.62
CA GLU A 563 -15.68 5.60 19.83
C GLU A 563 -16.66 4.63 20.48
N GLU A 564 -17.34 3.76 19.73
CA GLU A 564 -18.29 2.78 20.27
C GLU A 564 -17.65 1.65 21.10
N LEU A 565 -16.35 1.40 20.88
CA LEU A 565 -15.61 0.32 21.55
C LEU A 565 -14.78 0.76 22.75
N LEU A 566 -14.73 2.09 23.04
CA LEU A 566 -13.97 2.64 24.15
C LEU A 566 -14.85 2.99 25.36
N PRO A 567 -14.32 2.85 26.59
CA PRO A 567 -15.01 3.35 27.80
C PRO A 567 -15.32 4.85 27.69
N GLU A 568 -16.36 5.34 28.35
CA GLU A 568 -16.85 6.73 28.28
C GLU A 568 -15.78 7.83 28.42
N ALA A 569 -14.67 7.55 29.09
CA ALA A 569 -13.52 8.45 29.22
C ALA A 569 -12.71 8.66 27.90
N GLY A 570 -12.94 7.83 26.86
CA GLY A 570 -12.25 7.88 25.57
C GLY A 570 -13.02 8.55 24.43
N ARG A 571 -14.28 8.88 24.66
CA ARG A 571 -15.23 9.32 23.62
C ARG A 571 -15.19 10.81 23.33
N SER A 572 -14.10 11.44 22.92
CA SER A 572 -14.22 12.75 22.27
C SER A 572 -12.92 13.51 21.99
N GLY A 573 -12.20 13.16 20.92
CA GLY A 573 -11.09 14.01 20.45
C GLY A 573 -11.52 15.46 20.17
N LEU A 574 -12.72 15.66 19.61
CA LEU A 574 -13.25 17.00 19.34
C LEU A 574 -13.66 17.72 20.64
N LYS A 575 -14.37 17.05 21.54
CA LYS A 575 -14.73 17.62 22.86
C LYS A 575 -13.48 17.93 23.68
N ALA A 576 -12.45 17.08 23.59
CA ALA A 576 -11.16 17.31 24.22
C ALA A 576 -10.47 18.57 23.65
N ALA A 577 -10.43 18.75 22.33
CA ALA A 577 -9.86 19.94 21.71
C ALA A 577 -10.63 21.22 22.09
N ILE A 578 -11.95 21.19 22.09
CA ILE A 578 -12.79 22.33 22.53
C ILE A 578 -12.57 22.65 24.00
N LYS A 579 -12.59 21.64 24.87
CA LYS A 579 -12.36 21.79 26.31
C LYS A 579 -10.97 22.36 26.57
N MET A 580 -9.95 21.79 25.92
CA MET A 580 -8.57 22.23 26.09
C MET A 580 -8.34 23.64 25.54
N CYS A 581 -8.95 24.01 24.40
CA CYS A 581 -8.93 25.39 23.93
C CYS A 581 -9.50 26.35 24.99
N GLY A 582 -10.59 25.94 25.67
CA GLY A 582 -11.17 26.68 26.78
C GLY A 582 -10.22 26.79 28.00
N GLU A 583 -9.53 25.71 28.33
CA GLU A 583 -8.53 25.70 29.44
C GLU A 583 -7.29 26.52 29.08
N LEU A 584 -6.76 26.38 27.87
CA LEU A 584 -5.63 27.19 27.38
C LEU A 584 -5.98 28.68 27.41
N ARG A 585 -7.18 29.07 26.95
CA ARG A 585 -7.63 30.46 26.93
C ARG A 585 -7.85 31.06 28.33
N LYS A 586 -8.38 30.27 29.28
CA LYS A 586 -8.78 30.78 30.60
C LYS A 586 -7.70 30.63 31.67
N ARG A 587 -6.88 29.58 31.61
CA ARG A 587 -5.95 29.22 32.69
C ARG A 587 -4.48 29.30 32.29
N VAL A 588 -4.16 28.83 31.05
CA VAL A 588 -2.76 28.74 30.62
C VAL A 588 -2.32 30.03 29.95
N PHE A 589 -3.11 30.57 29.02
CA PHE A 589 -2.77 31.75 28.22
C PHE A 589 -3.88 32.82 28.28
N PRO A 590 -4.25 33.34 29.48
CA PRO A 590 -5.30 34.36 29.58
C PRO A 590 -4.93 35.66 28.87
N GLU A 591 -3.64 35.92 28.66
CA GLU A 591 -3.06 37.10 28.01
C GLU A 591 -2.92 36.96 26.50
N LEU A 592 -3.07 35.74 25.93
CA LEU A 592 -2.84 35.46 24.51
C LEU A 592 -4.16 35.25 23.76
N ARG A 593 -4.12 35.53 22.46
CA ARG A 593 -5.25 35.31 21.56
C ARG A 593 -5.25 33.87 21.06
N VAL A 594 -6.11 33.04 21.64
CA VAL A 594 -6.20 31.61 21.32
C VAL A 594 -7.36 31.38 20.35
N GLY A 595 -7.07 30.82 19.16
CA GLY A 595 -8.06 30.39 18.15
C GLY A 595 -8.29 28.86 18.18
N LEU A 596 -9.38 28.42 17.59
CA LEU A 596 -9.73 26.99 17.45
C LEU A 596 -10.14 26.66 16.01
N ILE A 597 -9.60 25.57 15.47
CA ILE A 597 -9.99 25.04 14.17
C ILE A 597 -10.19 23.52 14.24
N HIS A 598 -11.31 23.02 13.68
CA HIS A 598 -11.64 21.59 13.69
C HIS A 598 -12.48 21.17 12.48
N GLY A 599 -12.63 19.86 12.24
CA GLY A 599 -13.28 19.29 11.06
C GLY A 599 -14.73 19.70 10.84
N ARG A 600 -15.50 19.98 11.93
CA ARG A 600 -16.93 20.33 11.86
C ARG A 600 -17.22 21.81 11.57
N LEU A 601 -16.22 22.67 11.53
CA LEU A 601 -16.39 24.04 11.07
C LEU A 601 -16.70 24.05 9.56
N SER A 602 -17.52 25.00 9.13
CA SER A 602 -17.73 25.26 7.70
C SER A 602 -16.41 25.64 7.00
N ALA A 603 -16.36 25.57 5.69
CA ALA A 603 -15.19 25.97 4.91
C ALA A 603 -14.83 27.42 5.19
N ASP A 604 -15.84 28.32 5.18
CA ASP A 604 -15.67 29.77 5.41
C ASP A 604 -15.14 30.09 6.80
N GLU A 605 -15.61 29.39 7.84
CA GLU A 605 -15.12 29.57 9.22
C GLU A 605 -13.69 29.11 9.37
N LYS A 606 -13.31 27.99 8.69
CA LYS A 606 -11.92 27.51 8.66
C LYS A 606 -11.01 28.53 8.00
N ASP A 607 -11.43 29.04 6.84
CA ASP A 607 -10.71 30.05 6.06
C ASP A 607 -10.56 31.34 6.85
N GLY A 608 -11.63 31.83 7.46
CA GLY A 608 -11.61 33.01 8.30
C GLY A 608 -10.65 32.88 9.48
N THR A 609 -10.66 31.75 10.17
CA THR A 609 -9.76 31.48 11.31
C THR A 609 -8.30 31.40 10.87
N MET A 610 -8.02 30.75 9.73
CA MET A 610 -6.66 30.63 9.19
C MET A 610 -6.13 31.98 8.70
N ARG A 611 -6.94 32.81 8.02
CA ARG A 611 -6.53 34.18 7.63
C ARG A 611 -6.18 35.04 8.83
N ARG A 612 -6.98 35.01 9.89
CA ARG A 612 -6.68 35.71 11.13
C ARG A 612 -5.38 35.25 11.79
N PHE A 613 -5.11 33.94 11.75
CA PHE A 613 -3.85 33.38 12.23
C PHE A 613 -2.67 33.85 11.35
N GLN A 614 -2.80 33.83 10.03
CA GLN A 614 -1.76 34.33 9.11
C GLN A 614 -1.47 35.82 9.31
N GLN A 615 -2.50 36.62 9.61
CA GLN A 615 -2.37 38.07 9.86
C GLN A 615 -1.82 38.40 11.25
N GLY A 616 -1.54 37.38 12.08
CA GLY A 616 -1.02 37.57 13.42
C GLY A 616 -2.07 38.02 14.45
N GLU A 617 -3.37 37.92 14.12
CA GLU A 617 -4.45 38.21 15.06
C GLU A 617 -4.71 37.10 16.09
N ILE A 618 -4.17 35.92 15.86
CA ILE A 618 -4.21 34.76 16.74
C ILE A 618 -2.76 34.37 17.04
N ASP A 619 -2.41 34.20 18.33
CA ASP A 619 -1.08 33.84 18.78
C ASP A 619 -0.91 32.33 18.89
N VAL A 620 -1.94 31.65 19.36
CA VAL A 620 -1.98 30.18 19.53
C VAL A 620 -3.18 29.61 18.78
N LEU A 621 -2.95 28.74 17.81
CA LEU A 621 -4.02 28.06 17.11
C LEU A 621 -4.14 26.62 17.58
N VAL A 622 -5.22 26.33 18.31
CA VAL A 622 -5.60 24.95 18.71
C VAL A 622 -6.28 24.28 17.53
N ALA A 623 -5.87 23.07 17.21
CA ALA A 623 -6.41 22.36 16.06
C ALA A 623 -6.54 20.87 16.29
N THR A 624 -7.40 20.26 15.48
CA THR A 624 -7.39 18.81 15.24
C THR A 624 -6.57 18.49 14.00
N THR A 625 -6.58 17.26 13.50
CA THR A 625 -5.85 16.79 12.32
C THR A 625 -6.11 17.60 11.03
N VAL A 626 -7.08 18.52 11.03
CA VAL A 626 -7.43 19.39 9.88
C VAL A 626 -6.26 20.27 9.41
N ILE A 627 -5.25 20.51 10.24
CA ILE A 627 -4.03 21.28 9.85
C ILE A 627 -3.09 20.49 8.91
N GLU A 628 -3.34 19.21 8.65
CA GLU A 628 -2.61 18.45 7.62
C GLU A 628 -2.73 19.12 6.24
N VAL A 629 -3.71 20.00 6.03
CA VAL A 629 -3.96 20.70 4.77
C VAL A 629 -3.19 22.02 4.71
N GLY A 630 -2.12 22.04 4.02
CA GLY A 630 -1.37 22.98 3.18
C GLY A 630 -1.20 24.45 3.55
N VAL A 631 -1.60 24.97 4.70
CA VAL A 631 -1.49 26.40 4.97
C VAL A 631 -0.10 26.80 5.46
N ASP A 632 0.48 27.80 4.80
CA ASP A 632 1.80 28.36 5.13
C ASP A 632 1.67 29.56 6.06
N VAL A 633 2.30 29.46 7.26
CA VAL A 633 2.36 30.54 8.24
C VAL A 633 3.82 30.76 8.65
N PRO A 634 4.54 31.72 8.03
CA PRO A 634 5.97 31.91 8.27
C PRO A 634 6.33 32.19 9.73
N ASN A 635 5.45 32.85 10.51
CA ASN A 635 5.67 33.19 11.92
C ASN A 635 5.36 32.03 12.88
N ALA A 636 4.74 30.94 12.42
CA ALA A 636 4.50 29.78 13.24
C ALA A 636 5.77 28.96 13.42
N SER A 637 6.45 29.12 14.55
CA SER A 637 7.73 28.47 14.86
C SER A 637 7.60 27.36 15.90
N VAL A 638 6.46 27.22 16.57
CA VAL A 638 6.24 26.18 17.57
C VAL A 638 5.06 25.30 17.19
N MET A 639 5.27 23.99 17.22
CA MET A 639 4.25 22.95 17.09
C MET A 639 4.24 22.11 18.36
N VAL A 640 3.14 22.07 19.07
CA VAL A 640 2.91 21.15 20.18
C VAL A 640 1.91 20.11 19.73
N VAL A 641 2.26 18.84 19.79
CA VAL A 641 1.37 17.72 19.46
C VAL A 641 1.05 16.97 20.74
N GLU A 642 -0.19 17.10 21.18
CA GLU A 642 -0.72 16.42 22.37
C GLU A 642 -1.06 14.97 22.06
N HIS A 643 -0.80 14.06 22.99
CA HIS A 643 -0.98 12.63 22.80
C HIS A 643 -0.34 12.11 21.51
N ALA A 644 0.92 12.50 21.29
CA ALA A 644 1.64 12.21 20.05
C ALA A 644 1.76 10.71 19.76
N GLU A 645 1.65 9.84 20.77
CA GLU A 645 1.62 8.39 20.66
C GLU A 645 0.43 7.85 19.84
N ARG A 646 -0.61 8.65 19.67
CA ARG A 646 -1.83 8.29 18.92
C ARG A 646 -1.76 8.62 17.43
N PHE A 647 -0.77 9.40 17.01
CA PHE A 647 -0.60 9.79 15.61
C PHE A 647 0.23 8.77 14.83
N GLY A 648 -0.07 8.62 13.55
CA GLY A 648 0.79 7.93 12.60
C GLY A 648 2.08 8.71 12.32
N LEU A 649 3.14 8.01 11.94
CA LEU A 649 4.45 8.62 11.70
C LEU A 649 4.39 9.63 10.54
N ALA A 650 3.70 9.29 9.45
CA ALA A 650 3.47 10.21 8.32
C ALA A 650 2.70 11.48 8.74
N GLN A 651 1.69 11.35 9.62
CA GLN A 651 0.93 12.50 10.13
C GLN A 651 1.81 13.43 10.99
N LEU A 652 2.62 12.88 11.90
CA LEU A 652 3.55 13.65 12.70
C LEU A 652 4.56 14.40 11.81
N HIS A 653 5.04 13.77 10.74
CA HIS A 653 5.94 14.40 9.80
C HIS A 653 5.27 15.55 9.03
N GLN A 654 4.04 15.37 8.55
CA GLN A 654 3.26 16.41 7.88
C GLN A 654 3.00 17.60 8.81
N LEU A 655 2.61 17.33 10.07
CA LEU A 655 2.44 18.38 11.09
C LEU A 655 3.74 19.15 11.34
N ARG A 656 4.87 18.45 11.54
CA ARG A 656 6.17 19.07 11.69
C ARG A 656 6.54 19.95 10.50
N GLY A 657 6.18 19.56 9.29
CA GLY A 657 6.41 20.32 8.06
C GLY A 657 5.62 21.64 7.96
N ARG A 658 4.65 21.87 8.85
CA ARG A 658 3.87 23.13 8.91
C ARG A 658 4.61 24.28 9.60
N ILE A 659 5.66 24.00 10.30
CA ILE A 659 6.57 24.98 10.92
C ILE A 659 7.92 24.97 10.21
N GLY A 660 8.80 25.92 10.54
CA GLY A 660 10.14 26.01 9.95
C GLY A 660 10.16 26.64 8.56
N ARG A 661 9.19 27.50 8.24
CA ARG A 661 9.09 28.20 6.96
C ARG A 661 9.57 29.67 7.03
N GLY A 662 9.82 30.18 8.23
CA GLY A 662 10.41 31.49 8.47
C GLY A 662 11.90 31.39 8.82
N ALA A 663 12.54 32.58 9.06
CA ALA A 663 13.93 32.67 9.45
C ALA A 663 14.19 32.23 10.91
N ALA A 664 13.13 32.11 11.72
CA ALA A 664 13.25 31.76 13.13
C ALA A 664 13.47 30.27 13.34
N LYS A 665 14.25 29.90 14.35
CA LYS A 665 14.44 28.50 14.76
C LYS A 665 13.09 27.91 15.23
N SER A 666 12.72 26.74 14.70
CA SER A 666 11.43 26.13 14.93
C SER A 666 11.52 24.86 15.79
N TYR A 667 10.47 24.61 16.56
CA TYR A 667 10.42 23.55 17.56
C TYR A 667 9.13 22.73 17.44
N CYS A 668 9.28 21.41 17.31
CA CYS A 668 8.19 20.45 17.37
C CYS A 668 8.27 19.68 18.70
N ILE A 669 7.25 19.84 19.54
CA ILE A 669 7.19 19.22 20.86
C ILE A 669 6.12 18.13 20.81
N LEU A 670 6.57 16.87 21.00
CA LEU A 670 5.71 15.70 21.01
C LEU A 670 5.40 15.35 22.47
N MET A 671 4.19 15.68 22.92
CA MET A 671 3.73 15.38 24.27
C MET A 671 3.12 13.99 24.32
N THR A 672 3.49 13.22 25.34
CA THR A 672 3.02 11.84 25.52
C THR A 672 2.34 11.67 26.86
N GLY A 673 1.13 11.05 26.86
CA GLY A 673 0.37 10.73 28.06
C GLY A 673 0.43 9.24 28.41
N GLY A 674 0.57 8.93 29.71
CA GLY A 674 0.42 7.56 30.22
C GLY A 674 1.44 6.52 29.69
N LYS A 675 1.01 5.25 29.57
CA LYS A 675 1.85 4.16 29.05
C LYS A 675 1.89 4.19 27.53
N VAL A 676 3.08 4.38 26.98
CA VAL A 676 3.34 4.34 25.53
C VAL A 676 3.64 2.90 25.13
N THR A 677 3.04 2.42 24.03
CA THR A 677 3.35 1.07 23.49
C THR A 677 4.75 1.07 22.83
N PRO A 678 5.43 -0.10 22.75
CA PRO A 678 6.74 -0.19 22.11
C PRO A 678 6.76 0.32 20.66
N GLU A 679 5.69 0.09 19.89
CA GLU A 679 5.56 0.55 18.51
C GLU A 679 5.41 2.09 18.45
N ALA A 680 4.63 2.67 19.37
CA ALA A 680 4.49 4.13 19.46
C ALA A 680 5.81 4.78 19.91
N GLU A 681 6.57 4.12 20.78
CA GLU A 681 7.89 4.57 21.20
C GLU A 681 8.88 4.64 20.03
N GLN A 682 8.93 3.58 19.21
CA GLN A 682 9.75 3.55 17.99
C GLN A 682 9.38 4.66 17.01
N ARG A 683 8.07 4.94 16.81
CA ARG A 683 7.61 6.04 15.96
C ARG A 683 8.07 7.40 16.47
N LEU A 684 7.89 7.67 17.75
CA LEU A 684 8.30 8.96 18.36
C LEU A 684 9.80 9.14 18.33
N ASP A 685 10.57 8.10 18.60
CA ASP A 685 12.03 8.12 18.53
C ASP A 685 12.52 8.39 17.10
N ALA A 686 11.87 7.81 16.08
CA ALA A 686 12.17 8.10 14.68
C ALA A 686 12.01 9.60 14.37
N MET A 687 10.92 10.23 14.84
CA MET A 687 10.67 11.66 14.67
C MET A 687 11.73 12.55 15.33
N VAL A 688 12.28 12.11 16.45
CA VAL A 688 13.35 12.84 17.16
C VAL A 688 14.71 12.70 16.45
N ARG A 689 15.01 11.51 15.89
CA ARG A 689 16.30 11.18 15.28
C ARG A 689 16.51 11.80 13.92
N THR A 690 15.48 11.90 13.08
CA THR A 690 15.63 12.37 11.70
C THR A 690 14.60 13.42 11.30
N ASN A 691 15.04 14.35 10.46
CA ASN A 691 14.18 15.31 9.77
C ASN A 691 13.88 14.89 8.32
N ASP A 692 14.55 13.86 7.81
CA ASP A 692 14.38 13.37 6.45
C ASP A 692 13.05 12.61 6.30
N GLY A 693 12.15 13.17 5.47
CA GLY A 693 10.84 12.60 5.24
C GLY A 693 10.87 11.24 4.55
N PHE A 694 11.88 10.95 3.71
CA PHE A 694 12.01 9.65 3.06
C PHE A 694 12.41 8.56 4.05
N GLN A 695 13.33 8.85 4.98
CA GLN A 695 13.69 7.94 6.06
C GLN A 695 12.50 7.67 6.98
N ILE A 696 11.71 8.71 7.29
CA ILE A 696 10.49 8.58 8.09
C ILE A 696 9.46 7.70 7.38
N ALA A 697 9.27 7.88 6.08
CA ALA A 697 8.35 7.07 5.30
C ALA A 697 8.79 5.60 5.20
N GLU A 698 10.09 5.33 5.06
CA GLU A 698 10.62 3.96 5.11
C GLU A 698 10.40 3.29 6.47
N LEU A 699 10.59 4.03 7.56
CA LEU A 699 10.33 3.55 8.92
C LEU A 699 8.82 3.31 9.17
N ASP A 700 7.95 4.21 8.71
CA ASP A 700 6.48 4.04 8.82
C ASP A 700 6.04 2.76 8.08
N LEU A 701 6.61 2.53 6.90
CA LEU A 701 6.36 1.35 6.08
C LEU A 701 6.84 0.05 6.75
N GLN A 702 8.00 0.09 7.42
CA GLN A 702 8.53 -1.04 8.18
C GLN A 702 7.68 -1.36 9.41
N LEU A 703 7.22 -0.34 10.13
CA LEU A 703 6.44 -0.49 11.37
C LEU A 703 5.00 -0.97 11.09
N ARG A 704 4.35 -0.46 10.04
CA ARG A 704 2.98 -0.87 9.68
C ARG A 704 2.93 -2.20 8.94
N GLY A 705 3.99 -2.52 8.20
CA GLY A 705 4.00 -3.64 7.27
C GLY A 705 3.14 -3.41 6.02
N TRP A 706 3.39 -4.21 4.97
CA TRP A 706 2.66 -4.09 3.70
C TRP A 706 1.15 -4.35 3.83
N GLY A 707 0.74 -5.26 4.72
CA GLY A 707 -0.65 -5.69 4.88
C GLY A 707 -1.62 -4.58 5.29
N GLU A 708 -1.21 -3.66 6.15
CA GLU A 708 -2.03 -2.51 6.55
C GLU A 708 -2.17 -1.47 5.45
N ILE A 709 -1.12 -1.28 4.65
CA ILE A 709 -1.12 -0.30 3.54
C ILE A 709 -1.99 -0.79 2.39
N ALA A 710 -1.93 -2.07 2.07
CA ALA A 710 -2.78 -2.70 1.05
C ALA A 710 -4.25 -2.87 1.52
N GLY A 711 -4.47 -3.00 2.83
CA GLY A 711 -5.81 -3.18 3.43
C GLY A 711 -6.60 -1.89 3.63
N THR A 712 -5.94 -0.74 3.76
CA THR A 712 -6.62 0.56 3.66
C THR A 712 -7.02 0.74 2.21
N LYS A 713 -8.32 0.79 1.92
CA LYS A 713 -8.95 0.96 0.60
C LYS A 713 -8.48 2.22 -0.15
N GLN A 714 -7.20 2.39 -0.35
CA GLN A 714 -6.68 3.24 -1.40
C GLN A 714 -6.85 2.43 -2.69
N ALA A 715 -7.88 2.77 -3.45
CA ALA A 715 -8.19 2.13 -4.71
C ALA A 715 -6.94 2.08 -5.58
N GLY A 716 -6.42 0.86 -5.86
CA GLY A 716 -5.35 0.62 -6.80
C GLY A 716 -4.06 -0.01 -6.28
N ALA A 717 -3.89 -0.24 -4.97
CA ALA A 717 -2.70 -0.95 -4.48
C ALA A 717 -2.77 -2.45 -4.82
N PRO A 718 -1.74 -3.04 -5.47
CA PRO A 718 -1.73 -4.47 -5.74
C PRO A 718 -1.68 -5.27 -4.43
N SER A 719 -2.59 -6.23 -4.29
CA SER A 719 -2.58 -7.15 -3.15
C SER A 719 -1.60 -8.30 -3.43
N PHE A 720 -0.44 -8.28 -2.78
CA PHE A 720 0.53 -9.38 -2.88
C PHE A 720 0.12 -10.57 -2.00
N ARG A 721 0.44 -11.78 -2.46
CA ARG A 721 0.22 -13.04 -1.72
C ARG A 721 1.46 -13.41 -0.91
N VAL A 722 2.63 -13.27 -1.51
CA VAL A 722 3.91 -13.73 -0.97
C VAL A 722 4.93 -12.61 -0.94
N ALA A 723 4.97 -11.79 -2.00
CA ALA A 723 5.91 -10.70 -2.13
C ALA A 723 5.64 -9.60 -1.10
N ASN A 724 6.73 -9.04 -0.60
CA ASN A 724 6.72 -7.84 0.21
C ASN A 724 7.71 -6.85 -0.42
N PRO A 725 7.24 -5.78 -1.09
CA PRO A 725 8.12 -4.87 -1.83
C PRO A 725 9.23 -4.23 -0.99
N ILE A 726 9.05 -4.19 0.34
CA ILE A 726 10.05 -3.65 1.27
C ILE A 726 11.15 -4.67 1.50
N ARG A 727 10.75 -5.87 1.94
CA ARG A 727 11.66 -6.97 2.22
C ARG A 727 12.38 -7.42 0.96
N ASP A 728 11.66 -7.47 -0.16
CA ASP A 728 12.08 -8.10 -1.41
C ASP A 728 12.57 -7.07 -2.46
N ARG A 729 13.01 -5.88 -2.01
CA ARG A 729 13.42 -4.76 -2.88
C ARG A 729 14.42 -5.15 -3.97
N GLN A 730 15.44 -5.95 -3.61
CA GLN A 730 16.45 -6.39 -4.59
C GLN A 730 15.83 -7.26 -5.69
N LEU A 731 14.89 -8.13 -5.30
CA LEU A 731 14.19 -9.02 -6.22
C LEU A 731 13.22 -8.24 -7.13
N LEU A 732 12.59 -7.18 -6.59
CA LEU A 732 11.75 -6.25 -7.36
C LEU A 732 12.56 -5.53 -8.45
N GLU A 733 13.74 -5.02 -8.13
CA GLU A 733 14.61 -4.35 -9.11
C GLU A 733 15.09 -5.33 -10.22
N VAL A 734 15.32 -6.59 -9.85
CA VAL A 734 15.64 -7.64 -10.84
C VAL A 734 14.41 -7.93 -11.70
N ALA A 735 13.24 -8.14 -11.11
CA ALA A 735 12.00 -8.39 -11.83
C ALA A 735 11.65 -7.26 -12.81
N LYS A 736 11.86 -6.01 -12.41
CA LYS A 736 11.66 -4.83 -13.26
C LYS A 736 12.58 -4.83 -14.49
N ARG A 737 13.87 -5.12 -14.32
CA ARG A 737 14.82 -5.18 -15.44
C ARG A 737 14.47 -6.29 -16.43
N GLU A 738 14.13 -7.48 -15.92
CA GLU A 738 13.75 -8.61 -16.75
C GLU A 738 12.43 -8.37 -17.50
N ALA A 739 11.44 -7.76 -16.84
CA ALA A 739 10.17 -7.39 -17.45
C ALA A 739 10.34 -6.32 -18.55
N ALA A 740 11.13 -5.27 -18.27
CA ALA A 740 11.42 -4.23 -19.25
C ALA A 740 12.13 -4.78 -20.48
N ALA A 741 13.13 -5.65 -20.30
CA ALA A 741 13.82 -6.31 -21.40
C ALA A 741 12.87 -7.17 -22.26
N LEU A 742 11.99 -7.93 -21.60
CA LEU A 742 11.02 -8.80 -22.30
C LEU A 742 10.00 -7.99 -23.12
N VAL A 743 9.53 -6.86 -22.63
CA VAL A 743 8.52 -6.02 -23.30
C VAL A 743 9.13 -5.14 -24.39
N SER A 744 10.35 -4.64 -24.19
CA SER A 744 11.02 -3.76 -25.16
C SER A 744 11.55 -4.51 -26.40
N GLY A 745 11.84 -5.78 -26.24
CA GLY A 745 12.33 -6.67 -27.30
C GLY A 745 12.95 -7.90 -26.61
N PRO A 746 12.31 -9.09 -26.74
CA PRO A 746 12.80 -10.27 -26.03
C PRO A 746 14.22 -10.57 -26.45
N PRO A 747 15.12 -10.88 -25.49
CA PRO A 747 16.48 -11.34 -25.80
C PRO A 747 16.47 -12.57 -26.74
N ALA A 748 17.53 -12.76 -27.51
CA ALA A 748 17.61 -13.81 -28.54
C ALA A 748 17.51 -15.25 -27.97
N ASP A 749 17.75 -15.42 -26.67
CA ASP A 749 17.66 -16.67 -25.92
C ASP A 749 16.24 -16.99 -25.43
N ILE A 750 15.26 -16.10 -25.68
CA ILE A 750 13.85 -16.28 -25.33
C ILE A 750 13.01 -16.48 -26.59
N THR A 751 12.30 -17.59 -26.66
CA THR A 751 11.46 -17.93 -27.82
C THR A 751 10.14 -17.17 -27.82
N ALA A 752 9.54 -16.93 -28.98
CA ALA A 752 8.22 -16.31 -29.13
C ALA A 752 7.11 -17.11 -28.41
N GLU A 753 7.26 -18.43 -28.35
CA GLU A 753 6.33 -19.30 -27.63
C GLU A 753 6.39 -19.08 -26.10
N GLU A 754 7.59 -18.91 -25.54
CA GLU A 754 7.77 -18.60 -24.11
C GLU A 754 7.19 -17.24 -23.75
N VAL A 755 7.39 -16.24 -24.62
CA VAL A 755 6.78 -14.91 -24.48
C VAL A 755 5.23 -15.02 -24.49
N SER A 756 4.69 -15.73 -25.48
CA SER A 756 3.23 -15.94 -25.58
C SER A 756 2.65 -16.66 -24.36
N ARG A 757 3.36 -17.68 -23.84
CA ARG A 757 2.98 -18.41 -22.61
C ARG A 757 3.00 -17.48 -21.39
N GLY A 758 4.02 -16.66 -21.25
CA GLY A 758 4.13 -15.65 -20.20
C GLY A 758 2.99 -14.64 -20.26
N MET A 759 2.66 -14.13 -21.44
CA MET A 759 1.55 -13.20 -21.65
C MET A 759 0.17 -13.85 -21.36
N ALA A 760 -0.02 -15.09 -21.73
CA ALA A 760 -1.26 -15.83 -21.40
C ALA A 760 -1.42 -15.99 -19.87
N GLN A 761 -0.34 -16.33 -19.17
CA GLN A 761 -0.35 -16.43 -17.70
C GLN A 761 -0.56 -15.06 -17.05
N LEU A 762 0.06 -14.00 -17.55
CA LEU A 762 -0.18 -12.64 -17.12
C LEU A 762 -1.66 -12.29 -17.23
N LYS A 763 -2.27 -12.50 -18.40
CA LYS A 763 -3.68 -12.20 -18.63
C LYS A 763 -4.59 -12.93 -17.64
N ALA A 764 -4.36 -14.21 -17.44
CA ALA A 764 -5.14 -15.02 -16.48
C ALA A 764 -4.99 -14.54 -15.03
N HIS A 765 -3.80 -14.07 -14.63
CA HIS A 765 -3.52 -13.51 -13.30
C HIS A 765 -4.10 -12.11 -13.13
N TRP A 766 -3.94 -11.26 -14.15
CA TRP A 766 -4.30 -9.86 -14.13
C TRP A 766 -5.81 -9.66 -14.14
N GLU A 767 -6.53 -10.40 -14.98
CA GLU A 767 -8.00 -10.39 -15.05
C GLU A 767 -8.64 -10.85 -13.75
N ARG A 768 -8.07 -11.85 -13.08
CA ARG A 768 -8.61 -12.37 -11.82
C ARG A 768 -8.38 -11.47 -10.61
N ARG A 769 -7.26 -10.76 -10.56
CA ARG A 769 -6.80 -10.14 -9.32
C ARG A 769 -6.89 -8.65 -9.26
N TYR A 770 -6.56 -7.99 -10.33
CA TYR A 770 -6.33 -6.55 -10.26
C TYR A 770 -7.46 -5.74 -10.88
N GLY A 771 -8.38 -6.36 -11.64
CA GLY A 771 -9.49 -5.66 -12.31
C GLY A 771 -9.03 -4.47 -13.18
N LEU A 772 -7.73 -4.40 -13.48
CA LEU A 772 -7.07 -3.28 -14.11
C LEU A 772 -7.20 -3.26 -15.63
N VAL A 773 -7.90 -4.22 -16.20
CA VAL A 773 -8.15 -4.28 -17.65
C VAL A 773 -9.14 -3.21 -18.10
N GLU A 774 -9.97 -2.66 -17.18
CA GLU A 774 -10.99 -1.65 -17.51
C GLU A 774 -10.59 -0.20 -17.18
N VAL A 775 -9.39 0.03 -16.65
CA VAL A 775 -8.91 1.37 -16.29
C VAL A 775 -7.57 1.64 -16.98
N GLY A 776 -7.59 1.54 -18.29
CA GLY A 776 -6.44 1.87 -19.11
C GLY A 776 -6.86 2.70 -20.30
#